data_49ef53d74906beef05469e1de2c4f7b2
#
_entry.id   49ef53d74906beef05469e1de2c4f7b2
#
_cell.length_a   1.000
_cell.length_b   1.000
_cell.length_c   1.000
_cell.angle_alpha   90.00
_cell.angle_beta   90.00
_cell.angle_gamma   90.00
#
_symmetry.space_group_name_H-M   'P 1'
#
loop_
_entity.id
_entity.type
_entity.pdbx_description
1 polymer ?
#
loop_
_entity_poly.entity_id
_entity_poly.type
_entity_poly.pdbx_seq_one_letter_code
_entity_poly.pdbx_strand_id
1 'polypeptide(L)'
;MQWLSDRNRWLPAAMLATGALGAHAAPAEPTNLDFEDGSLGQVPTGWFAPPINERNGYTIELSDEGAKSGRHVVLMSKVGAAASEADAMRGGGLGNVMQVADATPYRGKRVRFSGWVRTEMLPLGLQAGRAQAWFRVDRPGGHMGFFDNMQDRPIRARDWQRFEIIGDIAPDAETINFGLMLIGNGKAWLDGVAIDIAGVAGEGNQPPGELGERGLENLFALARLLGYVRYFHPTDAVAETDWNLFAVQAVRRVEEAATPRELAQILQSVFQDVAPTVRVAPTGDVLARPAAFTAEGPTEIRYWEHNGVKVGDQPSIYSSNLRTSATAPLSPDEPIEADLGGGVSALVPTAIPVDQQASFEGTPDEALSAGVVPDHWRPTGDDRSTRLAAVVLAWNVFQHFYPYFDVVDVDWETTLRRSLKAAAVDAGEVDFIDTIKRLVADLRDGHGRVAHQGEGPRLLPPLACDWVADDLVVTAVGEGIKELRPGDVVTEIDGRPVLEILALFEETISSATAQHLRHRALADLGLGPPGSTIALKVRAPSGKERTVAVERNTPPWGDGIVTEPRPDQGAELAAGVVYVDLGRIQHVREFNDLVPTLANAKGIVFDMRGYPAFPFTPVIAHLIDETVTSAQWHVPLVNHPDRRDMQFRFSNWPVNPKSPRFTQNIAVVTDGRAISAAETFLGIIEHYKLAEIVGGPTAGTNGNINPFMLPGGYHVTWTGMRVLKHDGSQHHGVGIRPTVPVSRTVEGITAGRDELLERAVAVLTGG
;
A
#
# COMPACT_ATOMS: atom_id res chain seq x y z
N MET A 1 -11.72 7.07 -5.80
CA MET A 1 -12.62 5.98 -5.39
C MET A 1 -12.25 4.59 -5.89
N GLN A 2 -11.28 4.45 -6.77
CA GLN A 2 -10.94 3.18 -7.44
C GLN A 2 -9.81 2.37 -6.78
N TRP A 3 -9.28 2.82 -5.65
CA TRP A 3 -8.06 2.28 -5.04
C TRP A 3 -8.27 1.05 -4.14
N LEU A 4 -9.47 0.76 -3.67
CA LEU A 4 -9.74 -0.41 -2.82
C LEU A 4 -10.18 -1.65 -3.60
N SER A 5 -10.68 -1.51 -4.83
CA SER A 5 -10.78 -2.63 -5.78
C SER A 5 -9.40 -3.06 -6.31
N ASP A 6 -8.38 -2.26 -6.11
CA ASP A 6 -7.01 -2.48 -6.55
C ASP A 6 -6.13 -3.26 -5.56
N ARG A 7 -6.69 -3.90 -4.51
CA ARG A 7 -6.00 -4.94 -3.75
C ARG A 7 -5.30 -5.97 -4.65
N ASN A 8 -5.79 -6.12 -5.88
CA ASN A 8 -5.34 -7.08 -6.87
C ASN A 8 -4.32 -6.51 -7.87
N ARG A 9 -3.90 -5.24 -7.80
CA ARG A 9 -3.11 -4.64 -8.89
C ARG A 9 -1.63 -4.41 -8.60
N TRP A 10 -1.19 -4.47 -7.35
CA TRP A 10 0.22 -4.26 -7.01
C TRP A 10 1.03 -5.56 -6.95
N LEU A 11 0.37 -6.69 -6.65
CA LEU A 11 0.95 -8.04 -6.71
C LEU A 11 0.80 -8.76 -8.07
N PRO A 12 -0.21 -8.48 -8.94
CA PRO A 12 -0.44 -9.29 -10.13
C PRO A 12 0.61 -9.21 -11.23
N ALA A 13 1.37 -8.12 -11.33
CA ALA A 13 2.43 -8.04 -12.35
C ALA A 13 3.55 -9.06 -12.10
N ALA A 14 3.83 -9.37 -10.83
CA ALA A 14 4.78 -10.41 -10.44
C ALA A 14 4.18 -11.83 -10.51
N MET A 15 2.88 -11.99 -10.16
CA MET A 15 2.19 -13.29 -10.20
C MET A 15 1.75 -13.71 -11.60
N LEU A 16 1.44 -12.80 -12.52
CA LEU A 16 1.04 -13.14 -13.90
C LEU A 16 2.16 -13.77 -14.72
N ALA A 17 3.41 -13.65 -14.30
CA ALA A 17 4.53 -14.34 -14.94
C ALA A 17 4.69 -15.82 -14.50
N THR A 18 4.16 -16.22 -13.33
CA THR A 18 4.31 -17.59 -12.81
C THR A 18 3.25 -18.58 -13.28
N GLY A 19 2.10 -18.11 -13.76
CA GLY A 19 0.96 -18.97 -14.16
C GLY A 19 1.06 -19.62 -15.54
N ALA A 20 2.09 -19.36 -16.33
CA ALA A 20 2.16 -19.80 -17.73
C ALA A 20 3.52 -20.39 -18.18
N LEU A 21 4.44 -20.65 -17.25
CA LEU A 21 5.65 -21.40 -17.59
C LEU A 21 5.29 -22.90 -17.66
N GLY A 22 4.75 -23.33 -18.79
CA GLY A 22 4.83 -24.73 -19.19
C GLY A 22 6.30 -25.15 -19.06
N ALA A 23 6.54 -26.40 -18.63
CA ALA A 23 7.83 -27.00 -18.32
C ALA A 23 8.86 -26.88 -19.44
N HIS A 24 9.39 -25.70 -19.70
CA HIS A 24 10.60 -25.49 -20.46
C HIS A 24 11.71 -25.29 -19.46
N ALA A 25 12.74 -26.11 -19.50
CA ALA A 25 13.96 -25.90 -18.71
C ALA A 25 14.47 -24.48 -19.04
N ALA A 26 14.71 -23.66 -18.01
CA ALA A 26 15.32 -22.36 -18.20
C ALA A 26 16.68 -22.54 -18.90
N PRO A 27 17.05 -21.70 -19.90
CA PRO A 27 18.38 -21.75 -20.50
C PRO A 27 19.44 -21.52 -19.42
N ALA A 28 20.57 -22.21 -19.56
CA ALA A 28 21.65 -22.16 -18.57
C ALA A 28 22.23 -20.75 -18.38
N GLU A 29 22.20 -19.91 -19.43
CA GLU A 29 22.69 -18.55 -19.42
C GLU A 29 21.76 -17.63 -20.21
N PRO A 30 21.72 -16.31 -19.90
CA PRO A 30 21.03 -15.31 -20.73
C PRO A 30 21.57 -15.30 -22.16
N THR A 31 20.69 -15.19 -23.14
CA THR A 31 21.03 -15.27 -24.57
C THR A 31 20.44 -14.09 -25.35
N ASN A 32 21.07 -13.77 -26.50
CA ASN A 32 20.58 -12.76 -27.45
C ASN A 32 20.22 -11.42 -26.75
N LEU A 33 21.14 -10.94 -25.93
CA LEU A 33 20.97 -9.71 -25.16
C LEU A 33 21.14 -8.44 -26.00
N ASP A 34 21.77 -8.59 -27.18
CA ASP A 34 21.94 -7.57 -28.21
C ASP A 34 20.84 -7.58 -29.28
N PHE A 35 19.91 -8.52 -29.21
CA PHE A 35 18.76 -8.70 -30.13
C PHE A 35 19.12 -8.93 -31.58
N GLU A 36 20.33 -9.34 -31.91
CA GLU A 36 20.75 -9.56 -33.28
C GLU A 36 20.26 -10.91 -33.88
N ASP A 37 19.72 -11.81 -33.02
CA ASP A 37 19.25 -13.13 -33.43
C ASP A 37 17.72 -13.21 -33.44
N GLY A 38 17.15 -13.53 -34.59
CA GLY A 38 15.70 -13.65 -34.79
C GLY A 38 15.22 -13.19 -36.17
N SER A 39 13.91 -13.21 -36.37
CA SER A 39 13.25 -12.75 -37.58
C SER A 39 12.49 -11.45 -37.30
N LEU A 40 12.60 -10.47 -38.19
CA LEU A 40 11.84 -9.22 -38.11
C LEU A 40 10.32 -9.50 -38.00
N GLY A 41 9.64 -8.75 -37.16
CA GLY A 41 8.21 -8.90 -36.92
C GLY A 41 7.84 -10.07 -36.00
N GLN A 42 8.84 -10.77 -35.41
CA GLN A 42 8.65 -11.85 -34.46
C GLN A 42 9.31 -11.52 -33.11
N VAL A 43 8.92 -12.21 -32.06
CA VAL A 43 9.60 -12.10 -30.74
C VAL A 43 11.06 -12.55 -30.92
N PRO A 44 12.07 -11.84 -30.39
CA PRO A 44 13.48 -12.23 -30.53
C PRO A 44 13.76 -13.64 -30.03
N THR A 45 14.69 -14.34 -30.67
CA THR A 45 15.11 -15.69 -30.28
C THR A 45 15.59 -15.68 -28.82
N GLY A 46 15.12 -16.64 -28.00
CA GLY A 46 15.45 -16.74 -26.58
C GLY A 46 14.65 -15.82 -25.65
N TRP A 47 13.85 -14.93 -26.17
CA TRP A 47 12.94 -14.08 -25.41
C TRP A 47 11.51 -14.59 -25.48
N PHE A 48 10.71 -14.18 -24.51
CA PHE A 48 9.32 -14.61 -24.37
C PHE A 48 8.37 -13.41 -24.22
N ALA A 49 7.25 -13.48 -24.93
CA ALA A 49 6.15 -12.53 -24.83
C ALA A 49 4.92 -13.23 -24.22
N PRO A 50 4.58 -13.01 -22.94
CA PRO A 50 3.46 -13.69 -22.30
C PRO A 50 2.12 -13.47 -23.03
N PRO A 51 1.18 -14.46 -23.02
CA PRO A 51 -0.11 -14.35 -23.69
C PRO A 51 -1.00 -13.17 -23.22
N ILE A 52 -0.68 -12.60 -22.07
CA ILE A 52 -1.32 -11.38 -21.56
C ILE A 52 -1.16 -10.19 -22.52
N ASN A 53 -0.08 -10.16 -23.32
CA ASN A 53 0.17 -9.10 -24.29
C ASN A 53 -0.95 -9.00 -25.31
N GLU A 54 -1.31 -10.11 -25.96
CA GLU A 54 -2.38 -10.16 -26.97
C GLU A 54 -3.73 -9.75 -26.34
N ARG A 55 -4.04 -10.27 -25.16
CA ARG A 55 -5.28 -9.92 -24.42
C ARG A 55 -5.37 -8.43 -24.11
N ASN A 56 -4.23 -7.79 -23.87
CA ASN A 56 -4.15 -6.36 -23.55
C ASN A 56 -3.91 -5.50 -24.81
N GLY A 57 -3.79 -6.10 -26.00
CA GLY A 57 -3.58 -5.41 -27.27
C GLY A 57 -2.17 -4.87 -27.47
N TYR A 58 -1.16 -5.54 -26.89
CA TYR A 58 0.25 -5.21 -27.13
C TYR A 58 0.87 -6.15 -28.17
N THR A 59 1.73 -5.58 -29.04
CA THR A 59 2.62 -6.32 -29.93
C THR A 59 4.05 -6.19 -29.45
N ILE A 60 4.81 -7.27 -29.57
CA ILE A 60 6.24 -7.34 -29.24
C ILE A 60 6.94 -8.02 -30.41
N GLU A 61 7.90 -7.32 -31.01
CA GLU A 61 8.57 -7.78 -32.21
C GLU A 61 10.01 -7.29 -32.31
N LEU A 62 10.84 -8.04 -33.04
CA LEU A 62 12.13 -7.60 -33.49
C LEU A 62 11.95 -6.61 -34.64
N SER A 63 12.63 -5.48 -34.59
CA SER A 63 12.56 -4.40 -35.57
C SER A 63 13.96 -3.96 -35.97
N ASP A 64 14.12 -3.47 -37.19
CA ASP A 64 15.32 -2.79 -37.70
C ASP A 64 15.20 -1.27 -37.62
N GLU A 65 14.12 -0.75 -37.04
CA GLU A 65 13.83 0.68 -36.94
C GLU A 65 14.46 1.30 -35.69
N GLY A 66 15.58 1.97 -35.88
CA GLY A 66 16.16 2.86 -34.85
C GLY A 66 16.85 2.13 -33.72
N ALA A 67 17.55 1.03 -33.98
CA ALA A 67 18.43 0.36 -33.03
C ALA A 67 19.43 1.32 -32.38
N LYS A 68 19.77 1.11 -31.13
CA LYS A 68 20.80 1.83 -30.37
C LYS A 68 22.19 1.33 -30.76
N SER A 69 22.29 0.01 -30.92
CA SER A 69 23.49 -0.71 -31.33
C SER A 69 23.11 -1.81 -32.34
N GLY A 70 24.08 -2.28 -33.14
CA GLY A 70 23.82 -3.34 -34.11
C GLY A 70 22.80 -2.95 -35.19
N ARG A 71 21.93 -3.90 -35.55
CA ARG A 71 20.90 -3.74 -36.58
C ARG A 71 19.48 -3.87 -36.09
N HIS A 72 19.28 -4.60 -35.03
CA HIS A 72 17.97 -4.97 -34.54
C HIS A 72 17.72 -4.44 -33.13
N VAL A 73 16.44 -4.31 -32.78
CA VAL A 73 15.95 -3.78 -31.50
C VAL A 73 14.61 -4.43 -31.19
N VAL A 74 14.28 -4.60 -29.93
CA VAL A 74 12.92 -5.00 -29.53
C VAL A 74 12.00 -3.80 -29.55
N LEU A 75 10.93 -3.89 -30.32
CA LEU A 75 9.83 -2.92 -30.33
C LEU A 75 8.61 -3.51 -29.61
N MET A 76 8.17 -2.80 -28.61
CA MET A 76 6.88 -3.03 -27.94
C MET A 76 5.93 -1.93 -28.35
N SER A 77 4.71 -2.26 -28.76
CA SER A 77 3.74 -1.24 -29.15
C SER A 77 2.31 -1.58 -28.72
N LYS A 78 1.57 -0.53 -28.41
CA LYS A 78 0.11 -0.55 -28.27
C LYS A 78 -0.46 0.65 -29.01
N VAL A 79 -1.05 0.39 -30.17
CA VAL A 79 -1.69 1.40 -31.01
C VAL A 79 -3.12 0.97 -31.26
N GLY A 80 -4.06 1.50 -30.53
CA GLY A 80 -5.48 1.19 -30.67
C GLY A 80 -6.37 2.21 -30.00
N ALA A 81 -7.65 2.27 -30.41
CA ALA A 81 -8.64 3.11 -29.74
C ALA A 81 -8.60 2.83 -28.23
N ALA A 82 -8.67 3.90 -27.43
CA ALA A 82 -8.80 3.78 -26.00
C ALA A 82 -9.83 2.69 -25.69
N ALA A 83 -9.39 1.61 -25.04
CA ALA A 83 -10.28 0.81 -24.27
C ALA A 83 -11.13 1.78 -23.45
N SER A 84 -12.37 1.46 -23.13
CA SER A 84 -13.35 2.35 -22.52
C SER A 84 -12.73 3.24 -21.42
N GLU A 85 -13.33 4.38 -21.13
CA GLU A 85 -12.92 5.27 -20.01
C GLU A 85 -12.62 4.48 -18.72
N ALA A 86 -13.32 3.36 -18.53
CA ALA A 86 -13.08 2.40 -17.46
C ALA A 86 -11.74 1.64 -17.59
N ASP A 87 -11.26 1.33 -18.79
CA ASP A 87 -9.96 0.67 -18.99
C ASP A 87 -8.80 1.67 -18.93
N ALA A 88 -9.02 2.92 -19.35
CA ALA A 88 -8.07 4.02 -19.11
C ALA A 88 -7.93 4.30 -17.61
N MET A 89 -9.03 4.25 -16.86
CA MET A 89 -9.02 4.35 -15.39
C MET A 89 -8.42 3.12 -14.69
N ARG A 90 -8.49 1.93 -15.31
CA ARG A 90 -7.90 0.67 -14.78
C ARG A 90 -6.41 0.50 -15.09
N GLY A 91 -5.73 1.53 -15.62
CA GLY A 91 -4.30 1.46 -15.95
C GLY A 91 -3.99 0.68 -17.23
N GLY A 92 -4.95 0.52 -18.14
CA GLY A 92 -4.76 0.13 -19.53
C GLY A 92 -4.09 -1.21 -19.84
N GLY A 93 -3.92 -2.11 -18.87
CA GLY A 93 -3.13 -3.33 -19.04
C GLY A 93 -1.63 -3.06 -19.20
N LEU A 94 -0.83 -4.10 -19.18
CA LEU A 94 0.60 -4.02 -19.48
C LEU A 94 0.98 -4.98 -20.61
N GLY A 95 2.00 -4.60 -21.41
CA GLY A 95 2.78 -5.48 -22.26
C GLY A 95 4.08 -5.85 -21.58
N ASN A 96 4.59 -7.06 -21.81
CA ASN A 96 5.81 -7.55 -21.21
C ASN A 96 6.63 -8.36 -22.22
N VAL A 97 7.94 -8.10 -22.28
CA VAL A 97 8.93 -8.96 -22.92
C VAL A 97 9.94 -9.38 -21.89
N MET A 98 10.28 -10.66 -21.85
CA MET A 98 11.11 -11.20 -20.77
C MET A 98 11.98 -12.38 -21.20
N GLN A 99 12.99 -12.64 -20.39
CA GLN A 99 13.79 -13.86 -20.43
C GLN A 99 13.88 -14.47 -19.02
N VAL A 100 14.03 -15.79 -18.99
CA VAL A 100 14.30 -16.58 -17.77
C VAL A 100 15.62 -17.28 -17.95
N ALA A 101 16.50 -17.25 -16.96
CA ALA A 101 17.76 -17.97 -17.00
C ALA A 101 18.04 -18.68 -15.65
N ASP A 102 18.92 -19.69 -15.66
CA ASP A 102 19.39 -20.38 -14.45
C ASP A 102 20.14 -19.39 -13.56
N ALA A 103 19.78 -19.34 -12.27
CA ALA A 103 20.46 -18.50 -11.29
C ALA A 103 21.81 -19.06 -10.83
N THR A 104 22.13 -20.33 -11.11
CA THR A 104 23.32 -21.01 -10.57
C THR A 104 24.63 -20.23 -10.79
N PRO A 105 24.93 -19.64 -11.97
CA PRO A 105 26.15 -18.85 -12.17
C PRO A 105 26.23 -17.58 -11.33
N TYR A 106 25.11 -17.09 -10.83
CA TYR A 106 24.95 -15.81 -10.14
C TYR A 106 24.74 -15.97 -8.63
N ARG A 107 24.53 -17.16 -8.11
CA ARG A 107 24.28 -17.42 -6.68
C ARG A 107 25.35 -16.79 -5.79
N GLY A 108 24.92 -16.12 -4.73
CA GLY A 108 25.79 -15.39 -3.80
C GLY A 108 26.51 -14.18 -4.42
N LYS A 109 26.03 -13.69 -5.56
CA LYS A 109 26.60 -12.53 -6.23
C LYS A 109 25.61 -11.35 -6.20
N ARG A 110 26.16 -10.13 -6.22
CA ARG A 110 25.43 -8.93 -6.60
C ARG A 110 25.46 -8.82 -8.12
N VAL A 111 24.31 -8.70 -8.73
CA VAL A 111 24.17 -8.67 -10.19
C VAL A 111 23.55 -7.35 -10.61
N ARG A 112 24.09 -6.82 -11.71
CA ARG A 112 23.56 -5.64 -12.38
C ARG A 112 22.90 -6.03 -13.70
N PHE A 113 21.59 -5.77 -13.81
CA PHE A 113 20.83 -5.82 -15.06
C PHE A 113 20.74 -4.40 -15.62
N SER A 114 21.20 -4.18 -16.82
CA SER A 114 21.20 -2.88 -17.48
C SER A 114 20.86 -2.98 -18.95
N GLY A 115 20.53 -1.84 -19.57
CA GLY A 115 20.20 -1.75 -20.98
C GLY A 115 19.80 -0.33 -21.36
N TRP A 116 19.32 -0.17 -22.58
CA TRP A 116 18.86 1.11 -23.12
C TRP A 116 17.40 1.03 -23.53
N VAL A 117 16.63 2.05 -23.15
CA VAL A 117 15.21 2.17 -23.49
C VAL A 117 14.94 3.57 -24.02
N ARG A 118 14.15 3.68 -25.07
CA ARG A 118 13.49 4.93 -25.49
C ARG A 118 11.99 4.72 -25.63
N THR A 119 11.21 5.78 -25.57
CA THR A 119 9.76 5.68 -25.60
C THR A 119 9.11 6.74 -26.48
N GLU A 120 7.98 6.38 -27.08
CA GLU A 120 7.05 7.32 -27.72
C GLU A 120 5.66 7.08 -27.13
N MET A 121 5.34 7.79 -26.07
CA MET A 121 4.06 7.62 -25.38
C MET A 121 2.99 8.53 -25.95
N LEU A 122 1.79 7.98 -26.14
CA LEU A 122 0.61 8.75 -26.50
C LEU A 122 -0.02 9.32 -25.22
N PRO A 123 -0.49 10.57 -25.24
CA PRO A 123 -1.18 11.14 -24.11
C PRO A 123 -2.50 10.38 -23.87
N LEU A 124 -2.71 9.86 -22.66
CA LEU A 124 -3.90 9.14 -22.23
C LEU A 124 -4.37 9.68 -20.89
N GLY A 125 -5.35 10.60 -20.91
CA GLY A 125 -6.03 11.07 -19.73
C GLY A 125 -5.06 11.56 -18.62
N LEU A 126 -5.34 11.20 -17.38
CA LEU A 126 -4.56 11.60 -16.19
C LEU A 126 -3.29 10.77 -15.96
N GLN A 127 -3.04 9.69 -16.73
CA GLN A 127 -1.85 8.84 -16.58
C GLN A 127 -1.07 8.78 -17.90
N ALA A 128 0.13 9.37 -17.90
CA ALA A 128 1.07 9.20 -19.01
C ALA A 128 1.56 7.76 -19.06
N GLY A 129 1.62 7.19 -20.29
CA GLY A 129 2.24 5.89 -20.54
C GLY A 129 3.72 5.90 -20.09
N ARG A 130 4.26 4.71 -19.78
CA ARG A 130 5.64 4.54 -19.32
C ARG A 130 6.19 3.16 -19.64
N ALA A 131 7.51 3.06 -19.77
CA ALA A 131 8.24 1.80 -19.77
C ALA A 131 8.90 1.56 -18.42
N GLN A 132 9.03 0.31 -18.01
CA GLN A 132 9.65 -0.11 -16.76
C GLN A 132 10.47 -1.38 -17.00
N ALA A 133 11.79 -1.30 -16.86
CA ALA A 133 12.59 -2.51 -16.77
C ALA A 133 12.32 -3.21 -15.45
N TRP A 134 12.49 -4.53 -15.40
CA TRP A 134 12.29 -5.29 -14.19
C TRP A 134 13.24 -6.48 -14.10
N PHE A 135 13.62 -6.82 -12.87
CA PHE A 135 14.50 -7.93 -12.55
C PHE A 135 13.99 -8.67 -11.32
N ARG A 136 13.87 -10.00 -11.40
CA ARG A 136 13.33 -10.85 -10.34
C ARG A 136 14.20 -12.09 -10.16
N VAL A 137 14.39 -12.47 -8.91
CA VAL A 137 15.06 -13.72 -8.50
C VAL A 137 14.03 -14.63 -7.86
N ASP A 138 13.86 -15.84 -8.39
CA ASP A 138 13.00 -16.85 -7.80
C ASP A 138 13.81 -17.86 -6.99
N ARG A 139 13.27 -18.26 -5.84
CA ARG A 139 13.84 -19.21 -4.90
C ARG A 139 12.92 -20.43 -4.74
N PRO A 140 13.40 -21.55 -4.15
CA PRO A 140 12.58 -22.74 -3.93
C PRO A 140 11.24 -22.44 -3.25
N GLY A 141 10.20 -23.19 -3.63
CA GLY A 141 8.87 -23.02 -3.07
C GLY A 141 8.09 -21.79 -3.57
N GLY A 142 8.58 -21.15 -4.65
CA GLY A 142 7.94 -19.97 -5.23
C GLY A 142 8.22 -18.67 -4.47
N HIS A 143 9.18 -18.69 -3.56
CA HIS A 143 9.63 -17.47 -2.87
C HIS A 143 10.38 -16.55 -3.82
N MET A 144 10.18 -15.27 -3.65
CA MET A 144 10.89 -14.21 -4.37
C MET A 144 12.09 -13.75 -3.52
N GLY A 145 13.29 -13.85 -4.08
CA GLY A 145 14.51 -13.46 -3.37
C GLY A 145 14.86 -11.98 -3.61
N PHE A 146 14.50 -11.46 -4.75
CA PHE A 146 14.68 -10.03 -5.12
C PHE A 146 13.68 -9.67 -6.21
N PHE A 147 13.19 -8.43 -6.17
CA PHE A 147 12.41 -7.87 -7.26
C PHE A 147 12.51 -6.34 -7.28
N ASP A 148 12.80 -5.80 -8.44
CA ASP A 148 12.72 -4.38 -8.74
C ASP A 148 12.09 -4.22 -10.12
N ASN A 149 11.08 -3.39 -10.25
CA ASN A 149 10.38 -3.11 -11.50
C ASN A 149 10.43 -1.63 -11.90
N MET A 150 11.35 -0.88 -11.33
CA MET A 150 11.55 0.56 -11.61
C MET A 150 10.25 1.40 -11.52
N GLN A 151 9.33 1.02 -10.63
CA GLN A 151 8.06 1.71 -10.48
C GLN A 151 8.23 3.14 -9.95
N ASP A 152 9.23 3.35 -9.13
CA ASP A 152 9.67 4.63 -8.56
C ASP A 152 10.44 5.51 -9.56
N ARG A 153 11.03 4.91 -10.60
CA ARG A 153 11.84 5.57 -11.63
C ARG A 153 11.51 5.11 -13.06
N PRO A 154 10.24 5.25 -13.50
CA PRO A 154 9.81 4.77 -14.82
C PRO A 154 10.41 5.58 -15.95
N ILE A 155 10.67 4.93 -17.08
CA ILE A 155 11.27 5.54 -18.26
C ILE A 155 10.17 6.14 -19.14
N ARG A 156 10.33 7.43 -19.48
CA ARG A 156 9.44 8.20 -20.36
C ARG A 156 10.22 8.98 -21.43
N ALA A 157 11.53 8.84 -21.49
CA ALA A 157 12.38 9.58 -22.38
C ALA A 157 12.13 9.20 -23.85
N ARG A 158 12.09 10.21 -24.75
CA ARG A 158 12.05 10.01 -26.21
C ARG A 158 13.40 9.63 -26.78
N ASP A 159 14.47 10.08 -26.13
CA ASP A 159 15.84 9.71 -26.46
C ASP A 159 16.23 8.44 -25.68
N TRP A 160 17.27 7.76 -26.15
CA TRP A 160 17.79 6.58 -25.50
C TRP A 160 18.31 6.92 -24.10
N GLN A 161 17.66 6.34 -23.10
CA GLN A 161 18.02 6.42 -21.68
C GLN A 161 18.55 5.06 -21.22
N ARG A 162 19.70 5.07 -20.53
CA ARG A 162 20.21 3.86 -19.87
C ARG A 162 19.43 3.60 -18.59
N PHE A 163 19.08 2.35 -18.36
CA PHE A 163 18.55 1.89 -17.07
C PHE A 163 19.54 0.94 -16.40
N GLU A 164 19.40 0.82 -15.10
CA GLU A 164 20.16 -0.10 -14.27
C GLU A 164 19.29 -0.58 -13.10
N ILE A 165 19.30 -1.93 -12.86
CA ILE A 165 18.76 -2.57 -11.68
C ILE A 165 19.86 -3.41 -11.06
N ILE A 166 20.11 -3.24 -9.76
CA ILE A 166 21.11 -3.98 -9.02
C ILE A 166 20.39 -4.77 -7.93
N GLY A 167 20.66 -6.09 -7.88
CA GLY A 167 20.06 -7.01 -6.93
C GLY A 167 21.02 -8.09 -6.47
N ASP A 168 20.84 -8.53 -5.24
CA ASP A 168 21.59 -9.64 -4.67
C ASP A 168 20.90 -10.97 -4.99
N ILE A 169 21.65 -11.94 -5.50
CA ILE A 169 21.15 -13.27 -5.85
C ILE A 169 21.38 -14.20 -4.67
N ALA A 170 20.29 -14.68 -4.06
CA ALA A 170 20.34 -15.58 -2.92
C ALA A 170 21.13 -16.87 -3.25
N PRO A 171 21.82 -17.49 -2.27
CA PRO A 171 22.60 -18.72 -2.49
C PRO A 171 21.77 -19.92 -2.96
N ASP A 172 20.46 -19.91 -2.69
CA ASP A 172 19.49 -20.93 -3.07
C ASP A 172 18.61 -20.53 -4.27
N ALA A 173 18.90 -19.42 -4.94
CA ALA A 173 18.13 -18.95 -6.09
C ALA A 173 18.04 -20.03 -7.19
N GLU A 174 16.87 -20.20 -7.79
CA GLU A 174 16.61 -21.14 -8.88
C GLU A 174 16.71 -20.47 -10.24
N THR A 175 16.03 -19.33 -10.41
CA THR A 175 16.03 -18.58 -11.68
C THR A 175 16.22 -17.08 -11.45
N ILE A 176 16.79 -16.42 -12.48
CA ILE A 176 16.71 -14.99 -12.67
C ILE A 176 15.76 -14.71 -13.84
N ASN A 177 14.91 -13.72 -13.65
CA ASN A 177 13.90 -13.31 -14.61
C ASN A 177 14.05 -11.81 -14.84
N PHE A 178 14.05 -11.38 -16.09
CA PHE A 178 14.27 -9.96 -16.40
C PHE A 178 13.61 -9.57 -17.70
N GLY A 179 13.30 -8.28 -17.86
CA GLY A 179 12.64 -7.80 -19.05
C GLY A 179 12.23 -6.34 -19.00
N LEU A 180 11.33 -5.99 -19.92
CA LEU A 180 10.72 -4.67 -20.03
C LEU A 180 9.20 -4.77 -20.05
N MET A 181 8.54 -3.90 -19.28
CA MET A 181 7.10 -3.68 -19.35
C MET A 181 6.81 -2.35 -20.05
N LEU A 182 5.77 -2.35 -20.90
CA LEU A 182 5.14 -1.16 -21.45
C LEU A 182 3.74 -1.01 -20.84
N ILE A 183 3.48 0.12 -20.20
CA ILE A 183 2.21 0.44 -19.54
C ILE A 183 1.59 1.64 -20.22
N GLY A 184 0.34 1.51 -20.67
CA GLY A 184 -0.37 2.55 -21.44
C GLY A 184 -0.15 2.44 -22.94
N ASN A 185 -0.64 3.43 -23.71
CA ASN A 185 -0.54 3.45 -25.18
C ASN A 185 0.74 4.15 -25.64
N GLY A 186 1.36 3.60 -26.65
CA GLY A 186 2.58 4.12 -27.24
C GLY A 186 3.53 3.04 -27.69
N LYS A 187 4.79 3.39 -27.82
CA LYS A 187 5.90 2.51 -28.21
C LYS A 187 7.03 2.57 -27.20
N ALA A 188 7.72 1.45 -27.01
CA ALA A 188 8.99 1.38 -26.30
C ALA A 188 9.97 0.52 -27.11
N TRP A 189 11.23 0.92 -27.14
CA TRP A 189 12.34 0.20 -27.76
C TRP A 189 13.32 -0.20 -26.66
N LEU A 190 13.75 -1.47 -26.66
CA LEU A 190 14.74 -2.03 -25.74
C LEU A 190 15.93 -2.54 -26.54
N ASP A 191 17.16 -2.15 -26.15
CA ASP A 191 18.40 -2.54 -26.81
C ASP A 191 19.58 -2.62 -25.84
N GLY A 192 20.63 -3.37 -26.25
CA GLY A 192 21.91 -3.41 -25.56
C GLY A 192 21.79 -3.85 -24.09
N VAL A 193 21.06 -4.94 -23.85
CA VAL A 193 20.87 -5.53 -22.52
C VAL A 193 22.16 -6.20 -22.05
N ALA A 194 22.48 -6.07 -20.76
CA ALA A 194 23.60 -6.75 -20.12
C ALA A 194 23.24 -7.23 -18.72
N ILE A 195 23.83 -8.36 -18.33
CA ILE A 195 23.80 -8.89 -16.98
C ILE A 195 25.23 -9.11 -16.52
N ASP A 196 25.69 -8.29 -15.58
CA ASP A 196 27.06 -8.27 -15.08
C ASP A 196 27.11 -8.59 -13.59
N ILE A 197 28.17 -9.27 -13.15
CA ILE A 197 28.48 -9.41 -11.73
C ILE A 197 29.06 -8.08 -11.23
N ALA A 198 28.38 -7.46 -10.27
CA ALA A 198 28.74 -6.17 -9.69
C ALA A 198 29.42 -6.29 -8.30
N GLY A 199 29.41 -7.49 -7.69
CA GLY A 199 30.00 -7.72 -6.36
C GLY A 199 29.52 -9.02 -5.72
N VAL A 200 29.66 -9.09 -4.41
CA VAL A 200 29.21 -10.22 -3.58
C VAL A 200 27.86 -9.86 -2.96
N ALA A 201 26.93 -10.80 -2.94
CA ALA A 201 25.64 -10.60 -2.29
C ALA A 201 25.83 -10.29 -0.80
N GLY A 202 25.08 -9.29 -0.29
CA GLY A 202 25.17 -8.85 1.09
C GLY A 202 26.43 -8.05 1.46
N GLU A 203 27.34 -7.82 0.51
CA GLU A 203 28.52 -6.98 0.77
C GLU A 203 28.08 -5.55 1.14
N GLY A 204 28.57 -5.07 2.30
CA GLY A 204 28.20 -3.78 2.86
C GLY A 204 26.97 -3.79 3.77
N ASN A 205 26.24 -4.92 3.88
CA ASN A 205 25.17 -5.05 4.83
C ASN A 205 25.70 -5.15 6.27
N GLN A 206 25.05 -4.43 7.19
CA GLN A 206 25.28 -4.59 8.61
C GLN A 206 24.45 -5.78 9.15
N PRO A 207 25.08 -6.70 9.92
CA PRO A 207 24.36 -7.83 10.51
C PRO A 207 23.40 -7.36 11.62
N PRO A 208 22.41 -8.19 11.99
CA PRO A 208 21.59 -7.96 13.18
C PRO A 208 22.48 -7.80 14.43
N GLY A 209 22.06 -6.92 15.33
CA GLY A 209 22.77 -6.67 16.57
C GLY A 209 21.97 -5.74 17.50
N GLU A 210 22.12 -5.94 18.81
CA GLU A 210 21.41 -5.12 19.81
C GLU A 210 21.74 -3.63 19.65
N LEU A 211 20.72 -2.81 19.89
CA LEU A 211 20.83 -1.35 19.93
C LEU A 211 21.04 -0.92 21.39
N GLY A 212 22.23 -0.42 21.69
CA GLY A 212 22.54 0.11 23.03
C GLY A 212 21.71 1.36 23.35
N GLU A 213 21.52 1.65 24.64
CA GLU A 213 20.71 2.80 25.08
C GLU A 213 21.21 4.13 24.49
N ARG A 214 22.53 4.34 24.40
CA ARG A 214 23.10 5.55 23.78
C ARG A 214 22.77 5.61 22.28
N GLY A 215 22.96 4.51 21.56
CA GLY A 215 22.61 4.41 20.12
C GLY A 215 21.12 4.66 19.89
N LEU A 216 20.26 4.14 20.76
CA LEU A 216 18.82 4.39 20.70
C LEU A 216 18.50 5.89 20.83
N GLU A 217 19.08 6.58 21.82
CA GLU A 217 18.89 8.02 22.00
C GLU A 217 19.46 8.83 20.81
N ASN A 218 20.57 8.39 20.24
CA ASN A 218 21.14 9.01 19.05
C ASN A 218 20.21 8.89 17.84
N LEU A 219 19.62 7.70 17.62
CA LEU A 219 18.68 7.47 16.52
C LEU A 219 17.34 8.16 16.75
N PHE A 220 16.92 8.31 18.01
CA PHE A 220 15.76 9.12 18.35
C PHE A 220 15.95 10.59 17.96
N ALA A 221 17.10 11.16 18.29
CA ALA A 221 17.47 12.53 17.91
C ALA A 221 17.56 12.70 16.38
N LEU A 222 18.16 11.71 15.69
CA LEU A 222 18.17 11.67 14.22
C LEU A 222 16.75 11.65 13.65
N ALA A 223 15.86 10.81 14.18
CA ALA A 223 14.49 10.70 13.69
C ALA A 223 13.76 12.04 13.75
N ARG A 224 13.85 12.75 14.87
CA ARG A 224 13.23 14.07 15.02
C ARG A 224 13.80 15.12 14.06
N LEU A 225 15.14 15.21 13.96
CA LEU A 225 15.76 16.16 13.06
C LEU A 225 15.46 15.85 11.60
N LEU A 226 15.50 14.57 11.21
CA LEU A 226 15.20 14.14 9.84
C LEU A 226 13.79 14.55 9.42
N GLY A 227 12.80 14.36 10.28
CA GLY A 227 11.43 14.77 9.98
C GLY A 227 11.29 16.28 9.81
N TYR A 228 11.92 17.06 10.68
CA TYR A 228 11.90 18.52 10.59
C TYR A 228 12.55 19.02 9.30
N VAL A 229 13.69 18.45 8.93
CA VAL A 229 14.40 18.86 7.71
C VAL A 229 13.66 18.38 6.46
N ARG A 230 13.34 17.10 6.37
CA ARG A 230 12.75 16.49 5.16
C ARG A 230 11.44 17.16 4.75
N TYR A 231 10.58 17.47 5.71
CA TYR A 231 9.23 17.94 5.41
C TYR A 231 9.07 19.46 5.54
N PHE A 232 9.97 20.14 6.21
CA PHE A 232 9.73 21.56 6.53
C PHE A 232 10.88 22.50 6.18
N HIS A 233 12.10 22.02 5.94
CA HIS A 233 13.19 22.90 5.53
C HIS A 233 13.10 23.19 4.02
N PRO A 234 12.98 24.49 3.58
CA PRO A 234 12.51 24.82 2.24
C PRO A 234 13.64 25.04 1.21
N THR A 235 14.65 24.16 1.14
CA THR A 235 15.69 24.17 0.09
C THR A 235 15.35 23.22 -1.05
N ASP A 236 15.90 23.48 -2.25
CA ASP A 236 15.80 22.59 -3.41
C ASP A 236 16.49 21.26 -3.13
N ALA A 237 17.65 21.31 -2.47
CA ALA A 237 18.38 20.10 -2.07
C ALA A 237 17.52 19.14 -1.24
N VAL A 238 16.69 19.65 -0.30
CA VAL A 238 15.72 18.83 0.45
C VAL A 238 14.68 18.20 -0.47
N ALA A 239 14.21 18.94 -1.49
CA ALA A 239 13.20 18.42 -2.42
C ALA A 239 13.77 17.34 -3.36
N GLU A 240 15.05 17.37 -3.66
CA GLU A 240 15.73 16.48 -4.61
C GLU A 240 16.45 15.30 -3.96
N THR A 241 16.59 15.30 -2.63
CA THR A 241 17.30 14.25 -1.87
C THR A 241 16.60 12.90 -1.95
N ASP A 242 17.34 11.82 -2.24
CA ASP A 242 16.90 10.44 -1.97
C ASP A 242 16.92 10.18 -0.45
N TRP A 243 15.78 10.45 0.18
CA TRP A 243 15.63 10.30 1.62
C TRP A 243 15.74 8.85 2.12
N ASN A 244 15.55 7.87 1.26
CA ASN A 244 15.71 6.46 1.64
C ASN A 244 17.21 6.16 1.83
N LEU A 245 18.03 6.50 0.84
CA LEU A 245 19.47 6.32 0.94
C LEU A 245 20.10 7.23 2.01
N PHE A 246 19.67 8.50 2.06
CA PHE A 246 20.11 9.46 3.08
C PHE A 246 19.90 8.94 4.50
N ALA A 247 18.69 8.42 4.81
CA ALA A 247 18.39 7.94 6.16
C ALA A 247 19.27 6.73 6.54
N VAL A 248 19.53 5.80 5.61
CA VAL A 248 20.41 4.65 5.88
C VAL A 248 21.83 5.11 6.20
N GLN A 249 22.37 6.03 5.42
CA GLN A 249 23.70 6.57 5.64
C GLN A 249 23.81 7.38 6.94
N ALA A 250 22.77 8.17 7.25
CA ALA A 250 22.67 8.92 8.50
C ALA A 250 22.64 8.00 9.73
N VAL A 251 21.85 6.91 9.69
CA VAL A 251 21.80 5.89 10.75
C VAL A 251 23.20 5.35 11.04
N ARG A 252 23.93 4.91 10.02
CA ARG A 252 25.30 4.35 10.15
C ARG A 252 26.29 5.29 10.81
N ARG A 253 26.13 6.60 10.59
CA ARG A 253 27.05 7.61 11.16
C ARG A 253 26.67 8.05 12.55
N VAL A 254 25.37 8.12 12.85
CA VAL A 254 24.84 8.74 14.06
C VAL A 254 24.82 7.76 15.23
N GLU A 255 24.54 6.47 14.98
CA GLU A 255 24.31 5.46 16.02
C GLU A 255 25.47 5.38 17.03
N GLU A 256 26.73 5.46 16.57
CA GLU A 256 27.92 5.22 17.36
C GLU A 256 28.41 6.45 18.15
N ALA A 257 27.76 7.62 18.04
CA ALA A 257 28.16 8.81 18.76
C ALA A 257 28.17 8.58 20.28
N ALA A 258 29.34 8.71 20.92
CA ALA A 258 29.52 8.39 22.33
C ALA A 258 29.00 9.47 23.28
N THR A 259 28.95 10.74 22.82
CA THR A 259 28.59 11.91 23.64
C THR A 259 27.59 12.82 22.93
N PRO A 260 26.81 13.64 23.67
CA PRO A 260 25.94 14.65 23.05
C PRO A 260 26.69 15.63 22.13
N ARG A 261 27.92 16.00 22.46
CA ARG A 261 28.75 16.91 21.63
C ARG A 261 29.13 16.27 20.30
N GLU A 262 29.53 15.01 20.35
CA GLU A 262 29.84 14.24 19.13
C GLU A 262 28.59 14.02 18.29
N LEU A 263 27.44 13.66 18.90
CA LEU A 263 26.16 13.53 18.23
C LEU A 263 25.78 14.84 17.51
N ALA A 264 25.89 15.99 18.18
CA ALA A 264 25.61 17.30 17.60
C ALA A 264 26.49 17.57 16.38
N GLN A 265 27.79 17.26 16.48
CA GLN A 265 28.75 17.44 15.36
C GLN A 265 28.41 16.55 14.17
N ILE A 266 28.08 15.27 14.41
CA ILE A 266 27.71 14.33 13.35
C ILE A 266 26.39 14.76 12.70
N LEU A 267 25.36 15.09 13.48
CA LEU A 267 24.09 15.58 12.94
C LEU A 267 24.28 16.86 12.12
N GLN A 268 25.04 17.83 12.62
CA GLN A 268 25.36 19.07 11.88
C GLN A 268 26.03 18.73 10.54
N SER A 269 27.00 17.81 10.53
CA SER A 269 27.71 17.39 9.31
C SER A 269 26.82 16.66 8.33
N VAL A 270 25.96 15.75 8.82
CA VAL A 270 25.05 14.94 7.99
C VAL A 270 24.05 15.81 7.22
N PHE A 271 23.53 16.85 7.87
CA PHE A 271 22.52 17.72 7.25
C PHE A 271 23.10 18.97 6.56
N GLN A 272 24.41 19.20 6.64
CA GLN A 272 25.05 20.44 6.14
C GLN A 272 24.79 20.68 4.65
N ASP A 273 24.85 19.63 3.83
CA ASP A 273 24.75 19.75 2.37
C ASP A 273 23.30 19.92 1.89
N VAL A 274 22.33 19.36 2.62
CA VAL A 274 20.90 19.45 2.25
C VAL A 274 20.20 20.62 2.92
N ALA A 275 20.62 20.98 4.12
CA ALA A 275 20.00 22.01 4.95
C ALA A 275 21.05 22.88 5.69
N PRO A 276 21.87 23.70 4.97
CA PRO A 276 23.01 24.41 5.53
C PRO A 276 22.66 25.47 6.60
N THR A 277 21.40 25.85 6.71
CA THR A 277 20.92 26.79 7.72
C THR A 277 20.49 26.13 9.03
N VAL A 278 20.39 24.81 9.09
CA VAL A 278 20.13 24.07 10.33
C VAL A 278 21.32 24.22 11.29
N ARG A 279 21.03 24.35 12.56
CA ARG A 279 22.05 24.37 13.63
C ARG A 279 21.72 23.30 14.65
N VAL A 280 22.73 22.53 15.03
CA VAL A 280 22.63 21.49 16.06
C VAL A 280 23.70 21.70 17.11
N ALA A 281 23.35 21.67 18.38
CA ALA A 281 24.27 21.84 19.50
C ALA A 281 23.85 20.96 20.69
N PRO A 282 24.74 20.67 21.66
CA PRO A 282 24.35 20.10 22.94
C PRO A 282 23.23 20.91 23.59
N THR A 283 22.27 20.25 24.21
CA THR A 283 21.17 20.92 24.91
C THR A 283 21.68 21.87 25.97
N GLY A 284 21.24 23.14 25.92
CA GLY A 284 21.70 24.23 26.79
C GLY A 284 22.76 25.12 26.17
N ASP A 285 23.41 24.71 25.07
CA ASP A 285 24.29 25.59 24.32
C ASP A 285 23.46 26.54 23.41
N VAL A 286 24.01 27.73 23.11
CA VAL A 286 23.31 28.72 22.30
C VAL A 286 23.30 28.29 20.82
N LEU A 287 22.11 28.19 20.23
CA LEU A 287 21.90 27.98 18.81
C LEU A 287 21.91 29.34 18.08
N ALA A 288 23.03 29.65 17.40
CA ALA A 288 23.16 30.90 16.69
C ALA A 288 22.25 30.94 15.45
N ARG A 289 21.40 31.95 15.32
CA ARG A 289 20.57 32.16 14.13
C ARG A 289 21.48 32.46 12.92
N PRO A 290 21.28 31.82 11.78
CA PRO A 290 22.00 32.16 10.56
C PRO A 290 21.75 33.61 10.14
N ALA A 291 22.78 34.33 9.67
CA ALA A 291 22.68 35.74 9.26
C ALA A 291 21.67 35.97 8.13
N ALA A 292 21.38 34.94 7.34
CA ALA A 292 20.41 34.96 6.24
C ALA A 292 18.96 35.31 6.64
N PHE A 293 18.62 35.27 7.92
CA PHE A 293 17.25 35.55 8.40
C PHE A 293 17.02 36.99 8.87
N THR A 294 17.98 37.85 8.71
CA THR A 294 17.91 39.27 9.16
C THR A 294 17.66 40.26 8.00
N ALA A 295 17.10 39.81 6.87
CA ALA A 295 16.82 40.68 5.72
C ALA A 295 15.72 41.70 6.05
N GLU A 296 15.98 42.99 5.88
CA GLU A 296 15.01 44.08 6.00
C GLU A 296 14.26 44.25 4.67
N GLY A 297 12.92 44.13 4.65
CA GLY A 297 12.09 44.51 3.51
C GLY A 297 11.05 43.45 3.11
N PRO A 298 10.10 43.77 2.20
CA PRO A 298 9.11 42.84 1.69
C PRO A 298 9.77 41.84 0.76
N THR A 299 10.07 40.65 1.26
CA THR A 299 10.75 39.56 0.57
C THR A 299 9.76 38.42 0.35
N GLU A 300 9.77 37.79 -0.82
CA GLU A 300 9.06 36.55 -1.00
C GLU A 300 9.67 35.47 -0.12
N ILE A 301 8.82 34.71 0.54
CA ILE A 301 9.18 33.67 1.48
C ILE A 301 8.95 32.31 0.85
N ARG A 302 9.92 31.42 0.93
CA ARG A 302 9.84 30.04 0.50
C ARG A 302 9.57 29.12 1.70
N TYR A 303 8.59 28.21 1.54
CA TYR A 303 8.14 27.30 2.59
C TYR A 303 7.46 26.06 2.00
N TRP A 304 7.34 24.98 2.77
CA TRP A 304 6.58 23.80 2.40
C TRP A 304 5.09 23.95 2.75
N GLU A 305 4.25 23.58 1.80
CA GLU A 305 2.81 23.41 1.99
C GLU A 305 2.43 21.96 1.70
N HIS A 306 1.95 21.25 2.71
CA HIS A 306 1.46 19.88 2.58
C HIS A 306 -0.05 19.85 2.65
N ASN A 307 -0.71 19.38 1.59
CA ASN A 307 -2.14 19.08 1.57
C ASN A 307 -2.30 17.56 1.75
N GLY A 308 -2.37 17.09 2.99
CA GLY A 308 -1.91 15.77 3.38
C GLY A 308 -0.39 15.68 3.21
N VAL A 309 0.14 14.52 2.88
CA VAL A 309 1.54 14.39 2.46
C VAL A 309 1.64 13.51 1.21
N LYS A 310 2.42 13.95 0.24
CA LYS A 310 2.78 13.11 -0.90
C LYS A 310 4.21 12.59 -0.71
N VAL A 311 4.36 11.27 -0.62
CA VAL A 311 5.66 10.59 -0.56
C VAL A 311 5.83 9.78 -1.84
N GLY A 312 6.88 10.07 -2.61
CA GLY A 312 7.13 9.46 -3.92
C GLY A 312 6.26 10.01 -5.06
N ASP A 313 6.40 9.44 -6.26
CA ASP A 313 5.87 9.98 -7.51
C ASP A 313 4.48 9.45 -7.93
N GLN A 314 3.88 8.60 -7.09
CA GLN A 314 2.57 8.03 -7.42
C GLN A 314 1.49 9.13 -7.50
N PRO A 315 0.54 9.03 -8.46
CA PRO A 315 -0.61 9.91 -8.49
C PRO A 315 -1.38 9.85 -7.17
N SER A 316 -1.64 11.01 -6.58
CA SER A 316 -2.32 11.12 -5.30
C SER A 316 -3.21 12.35 -5.27
N ILE A 317 -4.26 12.32 -4.46
CA ILE A 317 -5.03 13.52 -4.10
C ILE A 317 -4.27 14.39 -3.10
N TYR A 318 -3.23 13.83 -2.46
CA TYR A 318 -2.36 14.53 -1.54
C TYR A 318 -1.21 15.19 -2.29
N SER A 319 -0.68 16.27 -1.75
CA SER A 319 0.42 17.00 -2.37
C SER A 319 1.36 17.59 -1.32
N SER A 320 2.64 17.66 -1.69
CA SER A 320 3.68 18.37 -0.95
C SER A 320 4.34 19.33 -1.93
N ASN A 321 4.22 20.62 -1.69
CA ASN A 321 4.68 21.63 -2.62
C ASN A 321 5.58 22.64 -1.92
N LEU A 322 6.71 22.92 -2.52
CA LEU A 322 7.55 24.04 -2.14
C LEU A 322 6.93 25.32 -2.74
N ARG A 323 6.51 26.24 -1.88
CA ARG A 323 5.79 27.49 -2.23
C ARG A 323 6.69 28.69 -2.06
N THR A 324 6.42 29.72 -2.87
CA THR A 324 7.00 31.05 -2.74
C THR A 324 5.88 32.08 -2.70
N SER A 325 5.84 32.92 -1.67
CA SER A 325 4.80 33.92 -1.49
C SER A 325 5.24 35.09 -0.63
N ALA A 326 4.83 36.31 -0.99
CA ALA A 326 4.98 37.48 -0.14
C ALA A 326 3.99 37.48 1.07
N THR A 327 2.97 36.60 1.04
CA THR A 327 1.98 36.43 2.11
C THR A 327 2.07 35.02 2.72
N ALA A 328 3.30 34.53 2.91
CA ALA A 328 3.53 33.21 3.50
C ALA A 328 2.93 33.13 4.91
N PRO A 329 2.34 31.99 5.31
CA PRO A 329 1.82 31.80 6.67
C PRO A 329 2.94 31.61 7.71
N LEU A 330 4.20 31.49 7.27
CA LEU A 330 5.39 31.26 8.09
C LEU A 330 6.30 32.46 8.04
N SER A 331 7.02 32.71 9.15
CA SER A 331 8.02 33.77 9.26
C SER A 331 9.44 33.22 9.34
N PRO A 332 10.41 33.77 8.61
CA PRO A 332 11.82 33.45 8.79
C PRO A 332 12.35 33.74 10.21
N ASP A 333 11.71 34.65 10.91
CA ASP A 333 12.08 35.02 12.30
C ASP A 333 11.63 33.97 13.32
N GLU A 334 10.82 33.00 12.93
CA GLU A 334 10.27 31.96 13.79
C GLU A 334 10.73 30.55 13.38
N PRO A 335 12.06 30.27 13.42
CA PRO A 335 12.54 28.91 13.19
C PRO A 335 12.05 27.98 14.29
N ILE A 336 12.04 26.68 14.02
CA ILE A 336 11.77 25.68 15.05
C ILE A 336 13.02 25.55 15.91
N GLU A 337 12.86 25.75 17.22
CA GLU A 337 13.85 25.37 18.22
C GLU A 337 13.30 24.15 18.96
N ALA A 338 14.00 23.01 18.87
CA ALA A 338 13.53 21.74 19.41
C ALA A 338 14.63 21.01 20.18
N ASP A 339 14.27 20.48 21.34
CA ASP A 339 15.02 19.40 21.98
C ASP A 339 14.79 18.12 21.17
N LEU A 340 15.85 17.56 20.61
CA LEU A 340 15.79 16.35 19.80
C LEU A 340 15.82 15.06 20.63
N GLY A 341 16.12 15.14 21.92
CA GLY A 341 16.58 14.01 22.73
C GLY A 341 18.07 13.75 22.53
N GLY A 342 18.61 12.69 23.16
CA GLY A 342 20.03 12.35 23.08
C GLY A 342 20.97 13.42 23.67
N GLY A 343 20.44 14.45 24.34
CA GLY A 343 21.17 15.60 24.90
C GLY A 343 21.57 16.64 23.85
N VAL A 344 20.84 16.74 22.74
CA VAL A 344 21.06 17.70 21.67
C VAL A 344 19.79 18.47 21.31
N SER A 345 19.96 19.73 20.90
CA SER A 345 18.88 20.59 20.41
C SER A 345 19.21 21.11 19.03
N ALA A 346 18.17 21.42 18.25
CA ALA A 346 18.34 22.00 16.91
C ALA A 346 17.50 23.25 16.71
N LEU A 347 17.99 24.12 15.81
CA LEU A 347 17.28 25.22 15.22
C LEU A 347 17.08 24.90 13.73
N VAL A 348 15.82 24.78 13.30
CA VAL A 348 15.44 24.43 11.93
C VAL A 348 14.56 25.50 11.34
N PRO A 349 15.02 26.24 10.32
CA PRO A 349 14.20 27.19 9.60
C PRO A 349 13.14 26.50 8.75
N THR A 350 11.90 26.95 8.84
CA THR A 350 10.77 26.46 8.01
C THR A 350 10.36 27.46 6.94
N ALA A 351 10.92 28.65 6.97
CA ALA A 351 10.72 29.72 6.02
C ALA A 351 12.07 30.40 5.69
N ILE A 352 12.33 30.64 4.40
CA ILE A 352 13.58 31.26 3.94
C ILE A 352 13.25 32.37 2.94
N PRO A 353 13.83 33.60 3.05
CA PRO A 353 13.72 34.64 2.05
C PRO A 353 14.32 34.19 0.70
N VAL A 354 13.63 34.46 -0.41
CA VAL A 354 14.04 33.98 -1.76
C VAL A 354 15.33 34.62 -2.24
N ASP A 355 15.57 35.86 -1.88
CA ASP A 355 16.82 36.61 -2.22
C ASP A 355 18.09 35.99 -1.59
N GLN A 356 17.93 35.18 -0.56
CA GLN A 356 18.99 34.44 0.11
C GLN A 356 19.17 33.00 -0.42
N GLN A 357 18.27 32.52 -1.30
CA GLN A 357 18.27 31.14 -1.76
C GLN A 357 19.53 30.75 -2.54
N ALA A 358 20.08 31.64 -3.36
CA ALA A 358 21.31 31.38 -4.12
C ALA A 358 22.54 31.12 -3.22
N SER A 359 22.43 31.43 -1.92
CA SER A 359 23.48 31.14 -0.93
C SER A 359 23.36 29.72 -0.34
N PHE A 360 22.30 28.97 -0.72
CA PHE A 360 21.96 27.68 -0.14
C PHE A 360 21.88 26.56 -1.19
N GLU A 361 22.44 26.76 -2.39
CA GLU A 361 22.65 25.71 -3.36
C GLU A 361 23.69 24.72 -2.81
N GLY A 362 23.23 23.72 -2.07
CA GLY A 362 24.00 22.54 -1.71
C GLY A 362 24.06 21.58 -2.89
N THR A 363 25.15 20.88 -3.07
CA THR A 363 25.22 19.72 -3.98
C THR A 363 24.83 18.48 -3.18
N PRO A 364 23.63 17.90 -3.42
CA PRO A 364 23.26 16.66 -2.75
C PRO A 364 24.19 15.52 -3.22
N ASP A 365 24.51 14.57 -2.35
CA ASP A 365 24.93 13.21 -2.61
C ASP A 365 26.39 12.78 -2.60
N GLU A 366 27.39 13.55 -2.98
CA GLU A 366 28.75 12.98 -3.01
C GLU A 366 29.43 12.88 -1.63
N ALA A 367 29.12 13.78 -0.71
CA ALA A 367 29.80 13.85 0.60
C ALA A 367 29.28 12.80 1.62
N LEU A 368 28.00 12.42 1.56
CA LEU A 368 27.42 11.41 2.47
C LEU A 368 27.77 9.98 2.06
N SER A 369 27.89 9.70 0.76
CA SER A 369 28.13 8.35 0.24
C SER A 369 29.59 7.93 0.25
N ALA A 370 30.53 8.87 0.35
CA ALA A 370 31.95 8.56 0.30
C ALA A 370 32.41 7.65 1.46
N GLY A 371 32.58 6.36 1.16
CA GLY A 371 33.18 5.36 2.04
C GLY A 371 32.25 4.73 3.10
N VAL A 372 30.96 5.06 3.08
CA VAL A 372 29.98 4.49 4.04
C VAL A 372 29.38 3.17 3.55
N VAL A 373 29.17 3.05 2.25
CA VAL A 373 28.66 1.83 1.59
C VAL A 373 29.49 1.52 0.34
N PRO A 374 29.60 0.24 -0.07
CA PRO A 374 30.28 -0.13 -1.31
C PRO A 374 29.58 0.46 -2.55
N ASP A 375 30.34 0.62 -3.63
CA ASP A 375 29.74 0.91 -4.94
C ASP A 375 28.67 -0.12 -5.29
N HIS A 376 27.59 0.32 -5.91
CA HIS A 376 26.47 -0.52 -6.27
C HIS A 376 25.69 -1.16 -5.11
N TRP A 377 25.97 -0.82 -3.85
CA TRP A 377 25.11 -1.22 -2.73
C TRP A 377 23.74 -0.55 -2.83
N ARG A 378 22.70 -1.29 -2.43
CA ARG A 378 21.32 -0.78 -2.37
C ARG A 378 20.67 -1.16 -1.04
N PRO A 379 19.78 -0.32 -0.51
CA PRO A 379 19.04 -0.64 0.70
C PRO A 379 18.26 -1.96 0.55
N THR A 380 18.40 -2.85 1.52
CA THR A 380 17.71 -4.14 1.60
C THR A 380 17.30 -4.41 3.03
N GLY A 381 16.21 -5.15 3.26
CA GLY A 381 15.77 -5.55 4.59
C GLY A 381 16.75 -6.48 5.34
N ASP A 382 17.70 -7.08 4.64
CA ASP A 382 18.79 -7.85 5.25
C ASP A 382 19.87 -6.96 5.89
N ASP A 383 19.90 -5.68 5.54
CA ASP A 383 20.80 -4.70 6.17
C ASP A 383 20.15 -4.04 7.40
N ARG A 384 20.80 -4.17 8.55
CA ARG A 384 20.34 -3.59 9.82
C ARG A 384 20.12 -2.08 9.75
N SER A 385 21.01 -1.33 9.10
CA SER A 385 20.87 0.13 8.98
C SER A 385 19.66 0.51 8.13
N THR A 386 19.34 -0.28 7.11
CA THR A 386 18.14 -0.10 6.27
C THR A 386 16.89 -0.31 7.10
N ARG A 387 16.83 -1.34 7.95
CA ARG A 387 15.67 -1.56 8.83
C ARG A 387 15.47 -0.42 9.82
N LEU A 388 16.56 0.06 10.46
CA LEU A 388 16.51 1.21 11.37
C LEU A 388 16.05 2.48 10.65
N ALA A 389 16.58 2.75 9.46
CA ALA A 389 16.17 3.89 8.63
C ALA A 389 14.70 3.81 8.21
N ALA A 390 14.21 2.61 7.86
CA ALA A 390 12.82 2.41 7.50
C ALA A 390 11.88 2.72 8.67
N VAL A 391 12.23 2.33 9.90
CA VAL A 391 11.48 2.72 11.12
C VAL A 391 11.47 4.23 11.29
N VAL A 392 12.63 4.91 11.19
CA VAL A 392 12.75 6.37 11.30
C VAL A 392 11.85 7.07 10.27
N LEU A 393 11.89 6.61 9.02
CA LEU A 393 11.11 7.21 7.93
C LEU A 393 9.61 6.99 8.09
N ALA A 394 9.18 5.77 8.47
CA ALA A 394 7.78 5.46 8.71
C ALA A 394 7.21 6.28 9.88
N TRP A 395 7.94 6.31 11.00
CA TRP A 395 7.55 7.07 12.18
C TRP A 395 7.30 8.55 11.85
N ASN A 396 8.17 9.17 11.05
CA ASN A 396 8.08 10.59 10.68
C ASN A 396 6.86 10.90 9.82
N VAL A 397 6.48 10.03 8.87
CA VAL A 397 5.25 10.22 8.08
C VAL A 397 4.06 10.36 9.01
N PHE A 398 3.93 9.48 9.97
CA PHE A 398 2.80 9.51 10.90
C PHE A 398 2.93 10.63 11.93
N GLN A 399 4.13 10.85 12.48
CA GLN A 399 4.40 11.93 13.45
C GLN A 399 3.89 13.29 12.97
N HIS A 400 4.05 13.59 11.70
CA HIS A 400 3.69 14.90 11.17
C HIS A 400 2.33 14.97 10.49
N PHE A 401 1.81 13.85 9.97
CA PHE A 401 0.67 13.89 9.05
C PHE A 401 -0.52 13.01 9.43
N TYR A 402 -0.39 12.09 10.40
CA TYR A 402 -1.50 11.23 10.78
C TYR A 402 -2.62 12.03 11.46
N PRO A 403 -3.87 12.04 10.89
CA PRO A 403 -4.89 12.99 11.31
C PRO A 403 -5.71 12.55 12.53
N TYR A 404 -5.40 11.40 13.16
CA TYR A 404 -6.23 10.79 14.19
C TYR A 404 -5.54 10.59 15.54
N PHE A 405 -4.36 11.17 15.78
CA PHE A 405 -3.71 11.07 17.10
C PHE A 405 -4.46 11.76 18.26
N ASP A 406 -5.49 12.56 17.93
CA ASP A 406 -6.39 13.12 18.94
C ASP A 406 -7.51 12.16 19.36
N VAL A 407 -7.72 11.05 18.64
CA VAL A 407 -8.73 10.01 18.93
C VAL A 407 -8.12 8.62 19.12
N VAL A 408 -6.84 8.44 18.82
CA VAL A 408 -6.09 7.20 19.03
C VAL A 408 -5.13 7.40 20.19
N ASP A 409 -5.37 6.70 21.29
CA ASP A 409 -4.51 6.75 22.49
C ASP A 409 -3.27 5.88 22.27
N VAL A 410 -2.14 6.51 21.92
CA VAL A 410 -0.84 5.86 21.68
C VAL A 410 0.30 6.81 22.03
N ASP A 411 1.30 6.29 22.75
CA ASP A 411 2.58 6.96 22.93
C ASP A 411 3.48 6.70 21.72
N TRP A 412 3.46 7.64 20.78
CA TRP A 412 4.14 7.50 19.49
C TRP A 412 5.68 7.54 19.61
N GLU A 413 6.24 8.18 20.65
CA GLU A 413 7.68 8.14 20.94
C GLU A 413 8.09 6.75 21.47
N THR A 414 7.29 6.15 22.34
CA THR A 414 7.49 4.77 22.79
C THR A 414 7.41 3.79 21.64
N THR A 415 6.49 4.00 20.69
CA THR A 415 6.41 3.20 19.43
C THR A 415 7.72 3.28 18.64
N LEU A 416 8.32 4.47 18.46
CA LEU A 416 9.62 4.61 17.79
C LEU A 416 10.72 3.79 18.48
N ARG A 417 10.88 3.97 19.79
CA ARG A 417 11.92 3.32 20.59
C ARG A 417 11.80 1.79 20.55
N ARG A 418 10.57 1.28 20.70
CA ARG A 418 10.28 -0.16 20.62
C ARG A 418 10.61 -0.70 19.22
N SER A 419 10.18 -0.02 18.17
CA SER A 419 10.38 -0.44 16.78
C SER A 419 11.86 -0.40 16.37
N LEU A 420 12.64 0.59 16.84
CA LEU A 420 14.08 0.66 16.60
C LEU A 420 14.81 -0.53 17.28
N LYS A 421 14.46 -0.86 18.55
CA LYS A 421 15.06 -2.01 19.24
C LYS A 421 14.74 -3.33 18.52
N ALA A 422 13.52 -3.52 18.03
CA ALA A 422 13.13 -4.71 17.28
C ALA A 422 13.85 -4.78 15.94
N ALA A 423 13.82 -3.71 15.14
CA ALA A 423 14.46 -3.65 13.83
C ALA A 423 15.97 -3.92 13.87
N ALA A 424 16.63 -3.58 14.99
CA ALA A 424 18.05 -3.81 15.17
C ALA A 424 18.41 -5.30 15.22
N VAL A 425 17.55 -6.14 15.78
CA VAL A 425 17.79 -7.57 16.01
C VAL A 425 17.03 -8.48 15.05
N ASP A 426 16.10 -7.97 14.25
CA ASP A 426 15.43 -8.75 13.21
C ASP A 426 16.46 -9.44 12.32
N ALA A 427 16.26 -10.73 12.02
CA ALA A 427 17.26 -11.55 11.33
C ALA A 427 17.42 -11.17 9.85
N GLY A 428 16.38 -10.56 9.24
CA GLY A 428 16.40 -10.14 7.85
C GLY A 428 15.09 -9.51 7.42
N GLU A 429 14.88 -9.41 6.11
CA GLU A 429 13.75 -8.71 5.50
C GLU A 429 12.39 -9.26 5.93
N VAL A 430 12.27 -10.58 6.12
CA VAL A 430 10.98 -11.22 6.46
C VAL A 430 10.59 -10.94 7.90
N ASP A 431 11.52 -11.06 8.86
CA ASP A 431 11.24 -10.76 10.27
C ASP A 431 10.90 -9.28 10.47
N PHE A 432 11.56 -8.41 9.73
CA PHE A 432 11.32 -6.96 9.79
C PHE A 432 9.92 -6.55 9.32
N ILE A 433 9.25 -7.34 8.46
CA ILE A 433 7.87 -7.10 8.06
C ILE A 433 6.96 -6.99 9.30
N ASP A 434 7.12 -7.90 10.26
CA ASP A 434 6.31 -7.89 11.48
C ASP A 434 6.63 -6.69 12.38
N THR A 435 7.87 -6.23 12.42
CA THR A 435 8.24 -5.00 13.13
C THR A 435 7.53 -3.77 12.55
N ILE A 436 7.49 -3.61 11.21
CA ILE A 436 6.74 -2.53 10.58
C ILE A 436 5.22 -2.71 10.73
N LYS A 437 4.70 -3.96 10.65
CA LYS A 437 3.28 -4.24 10.91
C LYS A 437 2.87 -3.79 12.32
N ARG A 438 3.69 -4.07 13.37
CA ARG A 438 3.43 -3.60 14.74
C ARG A 438 3.45 -2.08 14.87
N LEU A 439 4.40 -1.40 14.19
CA LEU A 439 4.43 0.07 14.16
C LEU A 439 3.15 0.63 13.55
N VAL A 440 2.68 0.06 12.42
CA VAL A 440 1.46 0.50 11.73
C VAL A 440 0.20 0.10 12.51
N ALA A 441 0.20 -1.00 13.26
CA ALA A 441 -0.93 -1.44 14.08
C ALA A 441 -1.26 -0.44 15.20
N ASP A 442 -0.25 0.26 15.75
CA ASP A 442 -0.44 1.30 16.77
C ASP A 442 -1.28 2.49 16.28
N LEU A 443 -1.38 2.71 14.95
CA LEU A 443 -2.25 3.74 14.38
C LEU A 443 -3.74 3.43 14.54
N ARG A 444 -4.11 2.17 14.80
CA ARG A 444 -5.50 1.71 14.86
C ARG A 444 -6.31 2.18 13.64
N ASP A 445 -5.75 1.99 12.46
CA ASP A 445 -6.31 2.43 11.18
C ASP A 445 -6.65 1.23 10.30
N GLY A 446 -7.93 1.06 9.93
CA GLY A 446 -8.37 -0.05 9.08
C GLY A 446 -7.74 -0.06 7.68
N HIS A 447 -7.19 1.06 7.20
CA HIS A 447 -6.40 1.15 5.99
C HIS A 447 -4.89 0.90 6.22
N GLY A 448 -4.45 0.80 7.48
CA GLY A 448 -3.07 0.48 7.84
C GLY A 448 -2.68 -0.92 7.36
N ARG A 449 -1.73 -1.00 6.44
CA ARG A 449 -1.20 -2.26 5.88
C ARG A 449 0.27 -2.13 5.58
N VAL A 450 0.95 -3.25 5.69
CA VAL A 450 2.33 -3.41 5.24
C VAL A 450 2.35 -4.59 4.27
N ALA A 451 3.04 -4.44 3.15
CA ALA A 451 3.27 -5.50 2.18
C ALA A 451 4.73 -5.49 1.74
N HIS A 452 5.30 -6.67 1.60
CA HIS A 452 6.65 -6.86 1.09
C HIS A 452 6.70 -8.10 0.21
N GLN A 453 7.49 -8.05 -0.86
CA GLN A 453 7.59 -9.15 -1.82
C GLN A 453 8.24 -10.41 -1.23
N GLY A 454 9.06 -10.29 -0.19
CA GLY A 454 9.70 -11.41 0.50
C GLY A 454 8.73 -12.30 1.29
N GLU A 455 7.45 -11.93 1.47
CA GLU A 455 6.46 -12.76 2.17
C GLU A 455 6.17 -14.10 1.43
N GLY A 456 6.53 -14.21 0.16
CA GLY A 456 6.29 -15.40 -0.66
C GLY A 456 4.82 -15.65 -0.98
N PRO A 457 4.53 -16.64 -1.84
CA PRO A 457 3.17 -17.01 -2.17
C PRO A 457 2.50 -17.69 -0.97
N ARG A 458 1.27 -17.30 -0.66
CA ARG A 458 0.48 -17.90 0.41
C ARG A 458 -0.92 -18.24 -0.11
N LEU A 459 -1.41 -19.42 0.25
CA LEU A 459 -2.73 -19.92 -0.11
C LEU A 459 -3.59 -20.14 1.14
N LEU A 460 -4.88 -20.19 0.92
CA LEU A 460 -5.91 -20.50 1.91
C LEU A 460 -6.37 -21.97 1.79
N PRO A 461 -6.87 -22.59 2.86
CA PRO A 461 -7.68 -23.78 2.73
C PRO A 461 -9.01 -23.42 2.03
N PRO A 462 -9.62 -24.34 1.23
CA PRO A 462 -10.86 -24.08 0.53
C PRO A 462 -12.07 -24.14 1.47
N LEU A 463 -12.16 -23.20 2.38
CA LEU A 463 -13.27 -23.04 3.32
C LEU A 463 -13.46 -21.55 3.68
N ALA A 464 -14.67 -21.20 4.13
CA ALA A 464 -14.96 -19.90 4.70
C ALA A 464 -15.33 -20.06 6.17
N CYS A 465 -14.89 -19.11 6.99
CA CYS A 465 -15.26 -18.99 8.40
C CYS A 465 -15.76 -17.57 8.68
N ASP A 466 -16.54 -17.45 9.77
CA ASP A 466 -16.90 -16.16 10.34
C ASP A 466 -16.92 -16.23 11.86
N TRP A 467 -16.84 -15.09 12.53
CA TRP A 467 -16.97 -14.98 13.97
C TRP A 467 -18.42 -14.91 14.38
N VAL A 468 -18.80 -15.79 15.32
CA VAL A 468 -20.09 -15.77 16.04
C VAL A 468 -19.77 -15.58 17.51
N ALA A 469 -19.93 -14.36 18.02
CA ALA A 469 -19.34 -13.95 19.30
C ALA A 469 -17.82 -14.25 19.34
N ASP A 470 -17.37 -15.12 20.24
CA ASP A 470 -15.96 -15.52 20.36
C ASP A 470 -15.64 -16.87 19.67
N ASP A 471 -16.63 -17.49 19.04
CA ASP A 471 -16.45 -18.73 18.29
C ASP A 471 -16.09 -18.44 16.82
N LEU A 472 -15.04 -19.09 16.31
CA LEU A 472 -14.72 -19.14 14.88
C LEU A 472 -15.50 -20.28 14.24
N VAL A 473 -16.48 -19.96 13.41
CA VAL A 473 -17.43 -20.92 12.86
C VAL A 473 -17.20 -21.12 11.37
N VAL A 474 -17.15 -22.38 10.92
CA VAL A 474 -17.14 -22.72 9.49
C VAL A 474 -18.49 -22.33 8.88
N THR A 475 -18.48 -21.51 7.83
CA THR A 475 -19.68 -20.99 7.16
C THR A 475 -19.89 -21.58 5.77
N ALA A 476 -18.79 -21.96 5.10
CA ALA A 476 -18.84 -22.69 3.84
C ALA A 476 -17.62 -23.60 3.69
N VAL A 477 -17.77 -24.66 2.89
CA VAL A 477 -16.72 -25.66 2.64
C VAL A 477 -16.65 -25.92 1.14
N GLY A 478 -15.43 -25.90 0.59
CA GLY A 478 -15.18 -26.19 -0.81
C GLY A 478 -15.32 -27.67 -1.16
N GLU A 479 -15.35 -27.93 -2.46
CA GLU A 479 -15.47 -29.29 -2.97
C GLU A 479 -14.32 -30.19 -2.47
N GLY A 480 -14.65 -31.46 -2.16
CA GLY A 480 -13.67 -32.46 -1.74
C GLY A 480 -13.46 -32.56 -0.23
N ILE A 481 -13.82 -31.58 0.58
CA ILE A 481 -13.73 -31.66 2.05
C ILE A 481 -15.03 -32.26 2.61
N LYS A 482 -14.96 -33.49 3.13
CA LYS A 482 -16.12 -34.23 3.64
C LYS A 482 -16.24 -34.18 5.17
N GLU A 483 -15.16 -33.86 5.84
CA GLU A 483 -15.06 -33.90 7.31
C GLU A 483 -15.51 -32.59 8.00
N LEU A 484 -15.63 -31.49 7.25
CA LEU A 484 -16.11 -30.22 7.78
C LEU A 484 -17.53 -29.88 7.26
N ARG A 485 -18.25 -29.12 8.04
CA ARG A 485 -19.62 -28.67 7.69
C ARG A 485 -19.85 -27.25 8.23
N PRO A 486 -20.73 -26.47 7.60
CA PRO A 486 -21.20 -25.21 8.19
C PRO A 486 -21.78 -25.48 9.60
N GLY A 487 -21.40 -24.62 10.56
CA GLY A 487 -21.75 -24.77 11.97
C GLY A 487 -20.70 -25.49 12.82
N ASP A 488 -19.66 -26.09 12.23
CA ASP A 488 -18.51 -26.57 13.01
C ASP A 488 -17.76 -25.38 13.61
N VAL A 489 -17.49 -25.41 14.92
CA VAL A 489 -16.71 -24.40 15.64
C VAL A 489 -15.25 -24.79 15.65
N VAL A 490 -14.37 -23.98 15.05
CA VAL A 490 -12.91 -24.18 15.08
C VAL A 490 -12.38 -23.70 16.42
N THR A 491 -11.84 -24.62 17.22
CA THR A 491 -11.32 -24.36 18.56
C THR A 491 -9.80 -24.16 18.59
N GLU A 492 -9.08 -24.91 17.71
CA GLU A 492 -7.62 -24.81 17.58
C GLU A 492 -7.22 -24.86 16.11
N ILE A 493 -6.14 -24.17 15.79
CA ILE A 493 -5.45 -24.20 14.49
C ILE A 493 -4.00 -24.60 14.75
N ASP A 494 -3.55 -25.69 14.10
CA ASP A 494 -2.19 -26.26 14.26
C ASP A 494 -1.81 -26.46 15.75
N GLY A 495 -2.80 -26.91 16.57
CA GLY A 495 -2.65 -27.18 17.99
C GLY A 495 -2.65 -25.95 18.92
N ARG A 496 -2.93 -24.76 18.41
CA ARG A 496 -3.03 -23.52 19.20
C ARG A 496 -4.48 -23.07 19.28
N PRO A 497 -4.99 -22.66 20.46
CA PRO A 497 -6.32 -22.07 20.60
C PRO A 497 -6.52 -20.85 19.68
N VAL A 498 -7.66 -20.77 19.00
CA VAL A 498 -7.97 -19.72 18.01
C VAL A 498 -7.88 -18.32 18.63
N LEU A 499 -8.35 -18.14 19.86
CA LEU A 499 -8.30 -16.83 20.54
C LEU A 499 -6.86 -16.39 20.91
N GLU A 500 -5.95 -17.34 21.16
CA GLU A 500 -4.54 -17.02 21.35
C GLU A 500 -3.88 -16.54 20.04
N ILE A 501 -4.26 -17.14 18.92
CA ILE A 501 -3.78 -16.70 17.60
C ILE A 501 -4.37 -15.31 17.28
N LEU A 502 -5.64 -15.07 17.57
CA LEU A 502 -6.26 -13.76 17.38
C LEU A 502 -5.54 -12.67 18.18
N ALA A 503 -5.16 -12.96 19.45
CA ALA A 503 -4.42 -12.01 20.28
C ALA A 503 -3.05 -11.62 19.67
N LEU A 504 -2.37 -12.56 18.98
CA LEU A 504 -1.12 -12.24 18.26
C LEU A 504 -1.38 -11.34 17.05
N PHE A 505 -2.50 -11.52 16.36
CA PHE A 505 -2.87 -10.66 15.24
C PHE A 505 -3.25 -9.25 15.67
N GLU A 506 -3.74 -9.06 16.91
CA GLU A 506 -3.99 -7.72 17.47
C GLU A 506 -2.73 -6.85 17.48
N GLU A 507 -1.54 -7.46 17.61
CA GLU A 507 -0.25 -6.75 17.59
C GLU A 507 0.18 -6.32 16.18
N THR A 508 -0.27 -7.00 15.12
CA THR A 508 0.24 -6.82 13.75
C THR A 508 -0.81 -6.33 12.76
N ILE A 509 -2.09 -6.40 13.12
CA ILE A 509 -3.20 -5.91 12.28
C ILE A 509 -3.66 -4.55 12.77
N SER A 510 -3.41 -3.50 11.97
CA SER A 510 -3.98 -2.17 12.22
C SER A 510 -5.49 -2.19 11.95
N SER A 511 -6.29 -1.80 12.91
CA SER A 511 -7.75 -1.73 12.77
C SER A 511 -8.35 -0.71 13.74
N ALA A 512 -9.34 0.05 13.29
CA ALA A 512 -10.00 1.06 14.13
C ALA A 512 -11.00 0.45 15.14
N THR A 513 -11.48 -0.78 14.88
CA THR A 513 -12.51 -1.44 15.70
C THR A 513 -12.25 -2.94 15.82
N ALA A 514 -12.71 -3.53 16.93
CA ALA A 514 -12.54 -4.96 17.21
C ALA A 514 -13.25 -5.86 16.17
N GLN A 515 -14.45 -5.48 15.70
CA GLN A 515 -15.18 -6.25 14.69
C GLN A 515 -14.42 -6.28 13.36
N HIS A 516 -13.80 -5.18 12.95
CA HIS A 516 -13.00 -5.15 11.73
C HIS A 516 -11.67 -5.91 11.88
N LEU A 517 -11.03 -5.82 13.06
CA LEU A 517 -9.83 -6.60 13.37
C LEU A 517 -10.11 -8.10 13.23
N ARG A 518 -11.17 -8.61 13.86
CA ARG A 518 -11.60 -10.02 13.74
C ARG A 518 -11.81 -10.42 12.29
N HIS A 519 -12.51 -9.58 11.52
CA HIS A 519 -12.71 -9.85 10.10
C HIS A 519 -11.40 -9.89 9.32
N ARG A 520 -10.46 -8.96 9.57
CA ARG A 520 -9.13 -8.99 8.93
C ARG A 520 -8.35 -10.26 9.29
N ALA A 521 -8.41 -10.66 10.56
CA ALA A 521 -7.73 -11.86 11.04
C ALA A 521 -8.20 -13.14 10.33
N LEU A 522 -9.47 -13.22 9.87
CA LEU A 522 -9.97 -14.40 9.13
C LEU A 522 -9.12 -14.73 7.90
N ALA A 523 -8.66 -13.71 7.17
CA ALA A 523 -7.81 -13.91 6.00
C ALA A 523 -6.44 -14.47 6.40
N ASP A 524 -5.87 -13.99 7.51
CA ASP A 524 -4.52 -14.36 7.94
C ASP A 524 -4.48 -15.70 8.68
N LEU A 525 -5.57 -16.09 9.39
CA LEU A 525 -5.69 -17.36 10.12
C LEU A 525 -5.48 -18.59 9.24
N GLY A 526 -5.94 -18.55 7.98
CA GLY A 526 -5.84 -19.67 7.04
C GLY A 526 -4.57 -19.65 6.18
N LEU A 527 -3.88 -18.50 6.04
CA LEU A 527 -2.78 -18.35 5.09
C LEU A 527 -1.56 -19.19 5.44
N GLY A 528 -0.96 -19.82 4.41
CA GLY A 528 0.30 -20.54 4.53
C GLY A 528 0.89 -20.91 3.18
N PRO A 529 2.07 -21.54 3.16
CA PRO A 529 2.73 -21.95 1.92
C PRO A 529 1.84 -22.80 1.02
N PRO A 530 1.93 -22.66 -0.31
CA PRO A 530 1.19 -23.49 -1.25
C PRO A 530 1.39 -25.00 -1.00
N GLY A 531 0.29 -25.77 -1.02
CA GLY A 531 0.32 -27.22 -0.79
C GLY A 531 0.60 -27.64 0.67
N SER A 532 0.82 -26.70 1.58
CA SER A 532 0.93 -27.03 3.01
C SER A 532 -0.44 -27.37 3.60
N THR A 533 -0.43 -28.10 4.70
CA THR A 533 -1.65 -28.54 5.39
C THR A 533 -1.86 -27.69 6.65
N ILE A 534 -3.12 -27.33 6.94
CA ILE A 534 -3.57 -26.73 8.20
C ILE A 534 -4.36 -27.76 8.99
N ALA A 535 -4.06 -27.94 10.27
CA ALA A 535 -4.82 -28.84 11.16
C ALA A 535 -5.85 -28.03 11.95
N LEU A 536 -7.12 -28.30 11.71
CA LEU A 536 -8.25 -27.65 12.37
C LEU A 536 -8.87 -28.61 13.40
N LYS A 537 -8.80 -28.29 14.69
CA LYS A 537 -9.59 -28.95 15.70
C LYS A 537 -10.97 -28.30 15.75
N VAL A 538 -12.00 -29.04 15.50
CA VAL A 538 -13.38 -28.52 15.42
C VAL A 538 -14.29 -29.25 16.38
N ARG A 539 -15.24 -28.50 16.93
CA ARG A 539 -16.38 -28.99 17.73
C ARG A 539 -17.64 -28.90 16.88
N ALA A 540 -18.22 -30.05 16.57
CA ALA A 540 -19.51 -30.09 15.86
C ALA A 540 -20.66 -29.56 16.74
N PRO A 541 -21.82 -29.17 16.17
CA PRO A 541 -23.00 -28.76 16.93
C PRO A 541 -23.50 -29.82 17.93
N SER A 542 -23.20 -31.11 17.67
CA SER A 542 -23.49 -32.23 18.60
C SER A 542 -22.55 -32.29 19.82
N GLY A 543 -21.53 -31.42 19.90
CA GLY A 543 -20.47 -31.43 20.92
C GLY A 543 -19.29 -32.37 20.63
N LYS A 544 -19.34 -33.18 19.55
CA LYS A 544 -18.27 -34.10 19.19
C LYS A 544 -17.07 -33.30 18.61
N GLU A 545 -15.90 -33.54 19.17
CA GLU A 545 -14.63 -32.94 18.65
C GLU A 545 -13.93 -33.88 17.65
N ARG A 546 -13.23 -33.29 16.69
CA ARG A 546 -12.35 -33.96 15.74
C ARG A 546 -11.28 -33.01 15.22
N THR A 547 -10.16 -33.55 14.76
CA THR A 547 -9.14 -32.78 14.04
C THR A 547 -9.20 -33.14 12.55
N VAL A 548 -9.23 -32.10 11.71
CA VAL A 548 -9.29 -32.24 10.24
C VAL A 548 -8.11 -31.53 9.65
N ALA A 549 -7.37 -32.24 8.79
CA ALA A 549 -6.26 -31.68 8.03
C ALA A 549 -6.76 -31.18 6.67
N VAL A 550 -6.52 -29.93 6.33
CA VAL A 550 -6.98 -29.31 5.08
C VAL A 550 -5.78 -28.72 4.33
N GLU A 551 -5.66 -29.03 3.05
CA GLU A 551 -4.60 -28.49 2.20
C GLU A 551 -4.87 -27.03 1.82
N ARG A 552 -3.84 -26.20 1.81
CA ARG A 552 -3.87 -24.83 1.33
C ARG A 552 -3.63 -24.81 -0.19
N ASN A 553 -4.70 -24.68 -0.95
CA ASN A 553 -4.68 -24.73 -2.42
C ASN A 553 -5.52 -23.63 -3.08
N THR A 554 -6.09 -22.74 -2.28
CA THR A 554 -7.01 -21.70 -2.76
C THR A 554 -6.33 -20.33 -2.69
N PRO A 555 -6.24 -19.57 -3.79
CA PRO A 555 -5.74 -18.20 -3.76
C PRO A 555 -6.56 -17.32 -2.80
N PRO A 556 -5.93 -16.38 -2.08
CA PRO A 556 -6.65 -15.50 -1.15
C PRO A 556 -7.45 -14.39 -1.84
N TRP A 557 -7.46 -14.34 -3.17
CA TRP A 557 -8.21 -13.39 -4.01
C TRP A 557 -8.54 -14.01 -5.37
N GLY A 558 -9.56 -13.47 -6.05
CA GLY A 558 -9.98 -13.87 -7.39
C GLY A 558 -10.98 -15.01 -7.41
N ASP A 559 -11.10 -15.63 -8.59
CA ASP A 559 -12.02 -16.75 -8.80
C ASP A 559 -11.53 -17.99 -8.05
N GLY A 560 -12.45 -18.71 -7.40
CA GLY A 560 -12.12 -19.94 -6.66
C GLY A 560 -12.10 -19.78 -5.13
N ILE A 561 -12.22 -18.57 -4.58
CA ILE A 561 -12.38 -18.39 -3.14
C ILE A 561 -13.72 -18.98 -2.71
N VAL A 562 -13.68 -19.82 -1.67
CA VAL A 562 -14.90 -20.32 -1.03
C VAL A 562 -15.58 -19.19 -0.27
N THR A 563 -16.82 -18.90 -0.62
CA THR A 563 -17.63 -17.87 0.02
C THR A 563 -18.94 -18.47 0.53
N GLU A 564 -19.55 -17.80 1.49
CA GLU A 564 -20.88 -18.15 1.95
C GLU A 564 -21.89 -18.06 0.81
N PRO A 565 -22.85 -19.02 0.74
CA PRO A 565 -23.96 -18.92 -0.20
C PRO A 565 -24.76 -17.65 0.04
N ARG A 566 -25.07 -16.93 -1.03
CA ARG A 566 -25.96 -15.77 -1.03
C ARG A 566 -26.97 -15.89 -2.16
N PRO A 567 -28.15 -15.27 -2.03
CA PRO A 567 -29.15 -15.26 -3.10
C PRO A 567 -28.58 -14.68 -4.40
N ASP A 568 -29.16 -15.07 -5.53
CA ASP A 568 -28.79 -14.49 -6.83
C ASP A 568 -29.17 -13.01 -6.90
N GLN A 569 -28.49 -12.26 -7.76
CA GLN A 569 -28.81 -10.86 -8.03
C GLN A 569 -30.24 -10.75 -8.59
N GLY A 570 -31.03 -9.87 -7.99
CA GLY A 570 -32.43 -9.69 -8.36
C GLY A 570 -33.39 -10.78 -7.85
N ALA A 571 -32.91 -11.71 -7.03
CA ALA A 571 -33.78 -12.76 -6.45
C ALA A 571 -34.85 -12.16 -5.54
N GLU A 572 -36.05 -12.78 -5.56
CA GLU A 572 -37.16 -12.48 -4.66
C GLU A 572 -36.98 -13.26 -3.36
N LEU A 573 -36.73 -12.57 -2.24
CA LEU A 573 -36.56 -13.20 -0.91
C LEU A 573 -37.89 -13.53 -0.23
N ALA A 574 -38.90 -12.72 -0.50
CA ALA A 574 -40.31 -12.89 -0.05
C ALA A 574 -41.21 -12.17 -1.05
N ALA A 575 -42.53 -12.32 -0.96
CA ALA A 575 -43.49 -11.80 -1.92
C ALA A 575 -43.28 -10.30 -2.24
N GLY A 576 -42.53 -9.99 -3.30
CA GLY A 576 -42.21 -8.68 -3.80
C GLY A 576 -40.99 -8.01 -3.15
N VAL A 577 -40.19 -8.70 -2.31
CA VAL A 577 -38.94 -8.18 -1.73
C VAL A 577 -37.74 -8.65 -2.58
N VAL A 578 -37.04 -7.76 -3.22
CA VAL A 578 -35.94 -8.05 -4.14
C VAL A 578 -34.59 -7.83 -3.48
N TYR A 579 -33.66 -8.74 -3.71
CA TYR A 579 -32.28 -8.74 -3.18
C TYR A 579 -31.25 -8.22 -4.17
N VAL A 580 -30.29 -7.42 -3.71
CA VAL A 580 -29.16 -6.95 -4.49
C VAL A 580 -27.89 -6.93 -3.64
N ASP A 581 -26.89 -7.72 -4.01
CA ASP A 581 -25.56 -7.71 -3.38
C ASP A 581 -24.64 -6.69 -4.08
N LEU A 582 -24.38 -5.58 -3.41
CA LEU A 582 -23.56 -4.46 -3.95
C LEU A 582 -22.08 -4.84 -4.07
N GLY A 583 -21.61 -5.83 -3.33
CA GLY A 583 -20.22 -6.34 -3.42
C GLY A 583 -19.99 -7.21 -4.66
N ARG A 584 -21.02 -7.79 -5.25
CA ARG A 584 -20.94 -8.67 -6.43
C ARG A 584 -21.19 -7.96 -7.76
N ILE A 585 -21.73 -6.74 -7.75
CA ILE A 585 -21.90 -5.94 -8.96
C ILE A 585 -20.53 -5.38 -9.38
N GLN A 586 -20.08 -5.70 -10.60
CA GLN A 586 -18.78 -5.24 -11.11
C GLN A 586 -18.89 -3.94 -11.92
N HIS A 587 -20.03 -3.71 -12.57
CA HIS A 587 -20.23 -2.57 -13.47
C HIS A 587 -21.55 -1.86 -13.22
N VAL A 588 -21.58 -0.55 -13.40
CA VAL A 588 -22.81 0.27 -13.30
C VAL A 588 -23.92 -0.25 -14.22
N ARG A 589 -23.58 -0.86 -15.35
CA ARG A 589 -24.55 -1.45 -16.27
C ARG A 589 -25.35 -2.57 -15.62
N GLU A 590 -24.70 -3.47 -14.89
CA GLU A 590 -25.37 -4.58 -14.16
C GLU A 590 -26.42 -4.04 -13.17
N PHE A 591 -26.07 -2.96 -12.44
CA PHE A 591 -27.05 -2.29 -11.59
C PHE A 591 -28.20 -1.66 -12.39
N ASN A 592 -27.89 -0.96 -13.50
CA ASN A 592 -28.92 -0.35 -14.33
C ASN A 592 -29.89 -1.37 -14.93
N ASP A 593 -29.43 -2.58 -15.24
CA ASP A 593 -30.27 -3.68 -15.74
C ASP A 593 -31.26 -4.19 -14.66
N LEU A 594 -30.96 -4.02 -13.37
CA LEU A 594 -31.84 -4.34 -12.25
C LEU A 594 -32.86 -3.22 -11.94
N VAL A 595 -32.61 -1.98 -12.35
CA VAL A 595 -33.47 -0.81 -12.01
C VAL A 595 -34.95 -1.02 -12.33
N PRO A 596 -35.37 -1.59 -13.50
CA PRO A 596 -36.79 -1.85 -13.76
C PRO A 596 -37.44 -2.81 -12.79
N THR A 597 -36.71 -3.86 -12.37
CA THR A 597 -37.21 -4.84 -11.36
C THR A 597 -37.33 -4.17 -9.99
N LEU A 598 -36.31 -3.40 -9.59
CA LEU A 598 -36.29 -2.69 -8.30
C LEU A 598 -37.40 -1.63 -8.21
N ALA A 599 -37.68 -0.91 -9.30
CA ALA A 599 -38.74 0.10 -9.33
C ALA A 599 -40.16 -0.48 -9.11
N ASN A 600 -40.36 -1.77 -9.44
CA ASN A 600 -41.64 -2.49 -9.27
C ASN A 600 -41.68 -3.36 -8.02
N ALA A 601 -40.59 -3.44 -7.26
CA ALA A 601 -40.55 -4.22 -6.02
C ALA A 601 -41.43 -3.61 -4.92
N LYS A 602 -41.92 -4.42 -3.99
CA LYS A 602 -42.60 -3.95 -2.77
C LYS A 602 -41.60 -3.54 -1.67
N GLY A 603 -40.41 -4.10 -1.70
CA GLY A 603 -39.29 -3.80 -0.81
C GLY A 603 -37.96 -4.18 -1.47
N ILE A 604 -36.87 -3.57 -1.03
CA ILE A 604 -35.53 -3.84 -1.54
C ILE A 604 -34.59 -4.14 -0.38
N VAL A 605 -33.82 -5.21 -0.49
CA VAL A 605 -32.70 -5.51 0.41
C VAL A 605 -31.40 -5.30 -0.36
N PHE A 606 -30.62 -4.28 0.01
CA PHE A 606 -29.24 -4.12 -0.44
C PHE A 606 -28.28 -4.81 0.54
N ASP A 607 -27.39 -5.66 0.04
CA ASP A 607 -26.36 -6.31 0.84
C ASP A 607 -25.03 -5.54 0.69
N MET A 608 -24.56 -4.96 1.78
CA MET A 608 -23.29 -4.23 1.88
C MET A 608 -22.36 -4.92 2.90
N ARG A 609 -22.46 -6.21 3.08
CA ARG A 609 -21.49 -6.99 3.87
C ARG A 609 -20.20 -7.16 3.07
N GLY A 610 -19.35 -6.14 3.11
CA GLY A 610 -18.09 -6.08 2.36
C GLY A 610 -17.84 -4.72 1.73
N TYR A 611 -17.26 -4.75 0.54
CA TYR A 611 -16.85 -3.55 -0.20
C TYR A 611 -17.52 -3.50 -1.57
N PRO A 612 -18.11 -2.37 -1.99
CA PRO A 612 -18.74 -2.25 -3.31
C PRO A 612 -17.68 -2.31 -4.42
N ALA A 613 -17.88 -3.20 -5.40
CA ALA A 613 -16.95 -3.34 -6.52
C ALA A 613 -17.18 -2.31 -7.63
N PHE A 614 -18.26 -1.53 -7.57
CA PHE A 614 -18.63 -0.46 -8.51
C PHE A 614 -18.91 0.86 -7.80
N PRO A 615 -18.94 2.01 -8.51
CA PRO A 615 -19.37 3.28 -7.91
C PRO A 615 -20.81 3.20 -7.39
N PHE A 616 -21.01 3.37 -6.08
CA PHE A 616 -22.34 3.23 -5.42
C PHE A 616 -23.28 4.44 -5.61
N THR A 617 -22.77 5.57 -6.13
CA THR A 617 -23.57 6.78 -6.33
C THR A 617 -24.83 6.58 -7.16
N PRO A 618 -24.87 5.71 -8.20
CA PRO A 618 -26.12 5.37 -8.90
C PRO A 618 -27.19 4.76 -8.01
N VAL A 619 -26.82 3.99 -6.98
CA VAL A 619 -27.80 3.40 -6.04
C VAL A 619 -28.44 4.53 -5.23
N ILE A 620 -27.62 5.39 -4.60
CA ILE A 620 -28.13 6.54 -3.82
C ILE A 620 -29.01 7.44 -4.67
N ALA A 621 -28.63 7.70 -5.93
CA ALA A 621 -29.38 8.59 -6.84
C ALA A 621 -30.84 8.15 -7.07
N HIS A 622 -31.13 6.85 -6.99
CA HIS A 622 -32.51 6.33 -7.08
C HIS A 622 -33.26 6.33 -5.76
N LEU A 623 -32.60 6.65 -4.62
CA LEU A 623 -33.23 6.68 -3.29
C LEU A 623 -33.70 8.09 -2.89
N ILE A 624 -33.26 9.11 -3.61
CA ILE A 624 -33.43 10.53 -3.24
C ILE A 624 -34.29 11.31 -4.23
N ASP A 625 -34.86 12.41 -3.81
CA ASP A 625 -35.62 13.37 -4.64
C ASP A 625 -34.96 14.77 -4.69
N GLU A 626 -33.99 15.01 -3.83
CA GLU A 626 -33.15 16.21 -3.84
C GLU A 626 -31.67 15.83 -3.74
N THR A 627 -30.78 16.79 -4.05
CA THR A 627 -29.34 16.56 -3.96
C THR A 627 -28.91 16.34 -2.52
N VAL A 628 -28.23 15.22 -2.27
CA VAL A 628 -27.63 14.87 -0.97
C VAL A 628 -26.10 14.96 -1.06
N THR A 629 -25.42 14.98 0.07
CA THR A 629 -23.95 15.00 0.14
C THR A 629 -23.39 13.79 0.86
N SER A 630 -22.12 13.47 0.57
CA SER A 630 -21.34 12.54 1.38
C SER A 630 -21.00 13.11 2.76
N ALA A 631 -20.45 12.27 3.63
CA ALA A 631 -19.79 12.69 4.85
C ALA A 631 -18.72 13.77 4.61
N GLN A 632 -18.20 14.36 5.68
CA GLN A 632 -17.24 15.46 5.63
C GLN A 632 -15.81 14.96 5.47
N TRP A 633 -15.15 15.37 4.38
CA TRP A 633 -13.76 15.03 4.05
C TRP A 633 -12.85 16.19 4.45
N HIS A 634 -11.90 15.91 5.32
CA HIS A 634 -10.97 16.90 5.88
C HIS A 634 -9.54 16.47 5.55
N VAL A 635 -8.96 17.03 4.49
CA VAL A 635 -7.56 16.81 4.14
C VAL A 635 -6.68 17.71 4.99
N PRO A 636 -5.69 17.17 5.73
CA PRO A 636 -4.79 17.98 6.55
C PRO A 636 -4.02 18.99 5.71
N LEU A 637 -3.97 20.24 6.16
CA LEU A 637 -3.08 21.27 5.66
C LEU A 637 -2.01 21.51 6.72
N VAL A 638 -0.77 21.09 6.40
CA VAL A 638 0.34 21.04 7.36
C VAL A 638 1.48 21.92 6.88
N ASN A 639 1.80 22.95 7.68
CA ASN A 639 2.93 23.86 7.44
C ASN A 639 3.95 23.83 8.57
N HIS A 640 3.58 23.25 9.73
CA HIS A 640 4.44 23.10 10.90
C HIS A 640 4.63 21.63 11.27
N PRO A 641 5.80 21.23 11.80
CA PRO A 641 6.01 19.88 12.28
C PRO A 641 5.14 19.54 13.51
N ASP A 642 5.12 18.24 13.82
CA ASP A 642 4.45 17.67 14.99
C ASP A 642 2.95 18.00 15.04
N ARG A 643 2.32 18.19 13.89
CA ARG A 643 0.90 18.53 13.70
C ARG A 643 0.51 19.86 14.41
N ARG A 644 1.51 20.70 14.74
CA ARG A 644 1.25 21.99 15.36
C ARG A 644 0.41 22.86 14.40
N ASP A 645 -0.68 23.42 14.89
CA ASP A 645 -1.58 24.29 14.14
C ASP A 645 -2.12 23.64 12.83
N MET A 646 -2.27 22.32 12.81
CA MET A 646 -2.80 21.60 11.66
C MET A 646 -4.18 22.11 11.30
N GLN A 647 -4.34 22.62 10.09
CA GLN A 647 -5.60 23.03 9.50
C GLN A 647 -6.17 21.90 8.64
N PHE A 648 -7.42 22.05 8.19
CA PHE A 648 -8.04 21.08 7.32
C PHE A 648 -8.74 21.74 6.15
N ARG A 649 -8.54 21.19 4.95
CA ARG A 649 -9.32 21.56 3.78
C ARG A 649 -10.55 20.67 3.72
N PHE A 650 -11.71 21.29 3.88
CA PHE A 650 -13.01 20.60 3.84
C PHE A 650 -13.49 20.36 2.41
N SER A 651 -14.12 19.21 2.17
CA SER A 651 -14.90 18.91 0.97
C SER A 651 -15.96 17.83 1.26
N ASN A 652 -16.95 17.73 0.38
CA ASN A 652 -17.91 16.63 0.29
C ASN A 652 -18.28 16.38 -1.17
N TRP A 653 -19.02 15.30 -1.46
CA TRP A 653 -19.49 15.02 -2.81
C TRP A 653 -20.99 15.14 -2.89
N PRO A 654 -21.53 15.86 -3.88
CA PRO A 654 -22.95 15.86 -4.15
C PRO A 654 -23.35 14.59 -4.92
N VAL A 655 -24.54 14.07 -4.60
CA VAL A 655 -25.24 13.04 -5.36
C VAL A 655 -26.59 13.59 -5.77
N ASN A 656 -26.82 13.68 -7.06
CA ASN A 656 -28.06 14.18 -7.63
C ASN A 656 -29.09 13.07 -7.82
N PRO A 657 -30.40 13.34 -7.68
CA PRO A 657 -31.45 12.35 -7.90
C PRO A 657 -31.52 11.87 -9.35
N LYS A 658 -31.95 10.60 -9.51
CA LYS A 658 -32.15 9.95 -10.82
C LYS A 658 -33.46 9.19 -10.85
N SER A 659 -34.20 9.30 -11.94
CA SER A 659 -35.41 8.52 -12.16
C SER A 659 -35.11 7.10 -12.69
N PRO A 660 -35.95 6.07 -12.35
CA PRO A 660 -37.08 6.15 -11.40
C PRO A 660 -36.59 6.23 -9.94
N ARG A 661 -37.31 6.96 -9.08
CA ARG A 661 -37.07 6.94 -7.63
C ARG A 661 -37.67 5.68 -7.04
N PHE A 662 -36.92 5.01 -6.16
CA PHE A 662 -37.42 3.89 -5.36
C PHE A 662 -38.11 4.46 -4.11
N THR A 663 -39.42 4.24 -4.00
CA THR A 663 -40.25 4.80 -2.93
C THR A 663 -40.73 3.79 -1.91
N GLN A 664 -40.47 2.51 -2.17
CA GLN A 664 -40.77 1.39 -1.27
C GLN A 664 -39.80 1.35 -0.08
N ASN A 665 -40.16 0.58 0.93
CA ASN A 665 -39.27 0.36 2.07
C ASN A 665 -38.00 -0.35 1.65
N ILE A 666 -36.87 0.09 2.20
CA ILE A 666 -35.52 -0.41 1.87
C ILE A 666 -34.82 -0.79 3.16
N ALA A 667 -34.11 -1.91 3.11
CA ALA A 667 -33.17 -2.33 4.15
C ALA A 667 -31.76 -2.51 3.55
N VAL A 668 -30.73 -2.14 4.29
CA VAL A 668 -29.32 -2.37 3.92
C VAL A 668 -28.70 -3.28 4.97
N VAL A 669 -28.22 -4.44 4.54
CA VAL A 669 -27.52 -5.38 5.43
C VAL A 669 -26.03 -5.04 5.47
N THR A 670 -25.46 -5.00 6.69
CA THR A 670 -24.04 -4.65 6.89
C THR A 670 -23.43 -5.37 8.09
N ASP A 671 -22.10 -5.38 8.15
CA ASP A 671 -21.29 -5.90 9.25
C ASP A 671 -19.88 -5.29 9.29
N GLY A 672 -18.97 -5.82 10.11
CA GLY A 672 -17.60 -5.34 10.29
C GLY A 672 -16.69 -5.41 9.05
N ARG A 673 -17.14 -6.01 7.96
CA ARG A 673 -16.46 -6.03 6.65
C ARG A 673 -16.63 -4.74 5.87
N ALA A 674 -17.70 -3.98 6.14
CA ALA A 674 -17.99 -2.72 5.47
C ALA A 674 -17.01 -1.64 5.92
N ILE A 675 -16.14 -1.19 5.01
CA ILE A 675 -15.08 -0.19 5.26
C ILE A 675 -15.06 0.86 4.14
N SER A 676 -14.60 2.07 4.43
CA SER A 676 -14.26 3.10 3.43
C SER A 676 -15.46 3.47 2.53
N ALA A 677 -15.45 3.13 1.23
CA ALA A 677 -16.55 3.43 0.31
C ALA A 677 -17.88 2.84 0.77
N ALA A 678 -17.89 1.66 1.40
CA ALA A 678 -19.08 1.09 2.00
C ALA A 678 -19.63 1.97 3.14
N GLU A 679 -18.74 2.52 3.97
CA GLU A 679 -19.13 3.43 5.05
C GLU A 679 -19.56 4.81 4.52
N THR A 680 -19.01 5.24 3.37
CA THR A 680 -19.52 6.46 2.70
C THR A 680 -20.94 6.26 2.22
N PHE A 681 -21.26 5.11 1.59
CA PHE A 681 -22.62 4.76 1.20
C PHE A 681 -23.56 4.68 2.41
N LEU A 682 -23.17 3.92 3.43
CA LEU A 682 -23.97 3.75 4.65
C LEU A 682 -24.13 5.05 5.44
N GLY A 683 -23.14 5.93 5.43
CA GLY A 683 -23.21 7.23 6.09
C GLY A 683 -24.23 8.18 5.44
N ILE A 684 -24.41 8.12 4.12
CA ILE A 684 -25.51 8.82 3.43
C ILE A 684 -26.86 8.21 3.84
N ILE A 685 -26.95 6.87 3.86
CA ILE A 685 -28.18 6.17 4.30
C ILE A 685 -28.54 6.54 5.74
N GLU A 686 -27.56 6.54 6.66
CA GLU A 686 -27.73 6.87 8.08
C GLU A 686 -28.27 8.31 8.26
N HIS A 687 -27.57 9.28 7.63
CA HIS A 687 -27.87 10.70 7.82
C HIS A 687 -29.23 11.09 7.25
N TYR A 688 -29.50 10.71 6.00
CA TYR A 688 -30.74 11.06 5.30
C TYR A 688 -31.89 10.08 5.57
N LYS A 689 -31.66 9.05 6.41
CA LYS A 689 -32.66 8.03 6.80
C LYS A 689 -33.32 7.36 5.59
N LEU A 690 -32.51 6.98 4.59
CA LEU A 690 -33.00 6.46 3.31
C LEU A 690 -33.40 4.98 3.39
N ALA A 691 -32.95 4.25 4.40
CA ALA A 691 -33.24 2.85 4.62
C ALA A 691 -32.97 2.45 6.07
N GLU A 692 -33.54 1.30 6.50
CA GLU A 692 -33.13 0.63 7.74
C GLU A 692 -31.77 -0.06 7.53
N ILE A 693 -30.87 0.08 8.49
CA ILE A 693 -29.56 -0.58 8.48
C ILE A 693 -29.63 -1.79 9.42
N VAL A 694 -29.48 -2.99 8.85
CA VAL A 694 -29.69 -4.27 9.55
C VAL A 694 -28.35 -5.00 9.69
N GLY A 695 -28.03 -5.51 10.87
CA GLY A 695 -26.85 -6.34 11.12
C GLY A 695 -25.92 -5.82 12.18
N GLY A 696 -24.61 -5.78 11.91
CA GLY A 696 -23.55 -5.36 12.82
C GLY A 696 -22.95 -3.97 12.47
N PRO A 697 -22.18 -3.38 13.39
CA PRO A 697 -21.47 -2.13 13.13
C PRO A 697 -20.35 -2.32 12.09
N THR A 698 -20.05 -1.26 11.34
CA THR A 698 -19.02 -1.25 10.28
C THR A 698 -17.60 -1.15 10.83
N ALA A 699 -16.60 -1.10 9.94
CA ALA A 699 -15.18 -1.10 10.28
C ALA A 699 -14.70 0.14 11.06
N GLY A 700 -15.39 1.27 10.96
CA GLY A 700 -14.99 2.51 11.61
C GLY A 700 -13.77 3.18 10.98
N THR A 701 -13.52 2.96 9.69
CA THR A 701 -12.42 3.57 8.95
C THR A 701 -12.88 4.03 7.58
N ASN A 702 -12.80 5.32 7.34
CA ASN A 702 -13.17 5.93 6.06
C ASN A 702 -12.14 6.98 5.65
N GLY A 703 -12.04 7.25 4.36
CA GLY A 703 -11.13 8.23 3.78
C GLY A 703 -10.23 7.64 2.70
N ASN A 704 -9.51 8.49 1.98
CA ASN A 704 -8.57 8.05 0.96
C ASN A 704 -7.29 7.50 1.59
N ILE A 705 -6.85 6.36 1.06
CA ILE A 705 -5.57 5.77 1.39
C ILE A 705 -4.43 6.69 0.91
N ASN A 706 -3.37 6.77 1.71
CA ASN A 706 -2.11 7.41 1.35
C ASN A 706 -0.98 6.37 1.42
N PRO A 707 -0.45 5.91 0.29
CA PRO A 707 0.63 4.93 0.26
C PRO A 707 2.00 5.59 0.26
N PHE A 708 3.01 4.88 0.79
CA PHE A 708 4.42 5.21 0.60
C PHE A 708 5.31 3.96 0.65
N MET A 709 6.54 4.11 0.11
CA MET A 709 7.55 3.07 0.11
C MET A 709 8.66 3.40 1.09
N LEU A 710 9.12 2.38 1.82
CA LEU A 710 10.29 2.45 2.69
C LEU A 710 11.51 1.81 2.00
N PRO A 711 12.74 2.15 2.41
CA PRO A 711 13.93 1.47 1.92
C PRO A 711 13.85 -0.03 2.19
N GLY A 712 14.35 -0.83 1.25
CA GLY A 712 14.18 -2.28 1.27
C GLY A 712 12.89 -2.78 0.64
N GLY A 713 12.01 -1.90 0.09
CA GLY A 713 10.83 -2.31 -0.69
C GLY A 713 9.56 -2.54 0.12
N TYR A 714 9.46 -2.04 1.35
CA TYR A 714 8.25 -2.18 2.19
C TYR A 714 7.21 -1.14 1.77
N HIS A 715 6.06 -1.60 1.32
CA HIS A 715 4.92 -0.76 0.96
C HIS A 715 3.99 -0.58 2.16
N VAL A 716 3.74 0.66 2.55
CA VAL A 716 2.87 1.01 3.68
C VAL A 716 1.69 1.82 3.19
N THR A 717 0.49 1.52 3.70
CA THR A 717 -0.73 2.30 3.46
C THR A 717 -1.37 2.75 4.77
N TRP A 718 -2.10 3.86 4.72
CA TRP A 718 -2.80 4.46 5.86
C TRP A 718 -3.88 5.44 5.38
N THR A 719 -4.75 5.91 6.29
CA THR A 719 -5.78 6.91 5.98
C THR A 719 -5.20 8.32 6.05
N GLY A 720 -4.99 8.95 4.90
CA GLY A 720 -4.33 10.26 4.80
C GLY A 720 -5.22 11.47 5.05
N MET A 721 -6.49 11.30 5.43
CA MET A 721 -7.43 12.37 5.71
C MET A 721 -8.36 12.02 6.87
N ARG A 722 -8.90 13.04 7.53
CA ARG A 722 -9.95 12.87 8.53
C ARG A 722 -11.32 12.82 7.86
N VAL A 723 -12.17 11.89 8.27
CA VAL A 723 -13.58 11.85 7.89
C VAL A 723 -14.44 12.03 9.13
N LEU A 724 -15.34 12.99 9.10
CA LEU A 724 -16.37 13.20 10.12
C LEU A 724 -17.74 12.83 9.53
N LYS A 725 -18.67 12.43 10.39
CA LYS A 725 -20.07 12.23 9.99
C LYS A 725 -20.69 13.56 9.50
N HIS A 726 -21.86 13.52 8.90
CA HIS A 726 -22.54 14.71 8.39
C HIS A 726 -22.80 15.76 9.47
N ASP A 727 -23.05 15.34 10.70
CA ASP A 727 -23.27 16.21 11.87
C ASP A 727 -21.97 16.71 12.53
N GLY A 728 -20.81 16.37 11.96
CA GLY A 728 -19.50 16.70 12.50
C GLY A 728 -18.99 15.76 13.59
N SER A 729 -19.74 14.73 13.96
CA SER A 729 -19.29 13.76 14.96
C SER A 729 -18.21 12.82 14.40
N GLN A 730 -17.49 12.16 15.32
CA GLN A 730 -16.39 11.25 15.01
C GLN A 730 -16.90 10.02 14.23
N HIS A 731 -16.21 9.70 13.14
CA HIS A 731 -16.40 8.48 12.35
C HIS A 731 -15.34 7.41 12.68
N HIS A 732 -14.08 7.79 12.75
CA HIS A 732 -12.96 6.87 13.02
C HIS A 732 -13.12 6.18 14.37
N GLY A 733 -12.98 4.85 14.41
CA GLY A 733 -13.20 4.05 15.60
C GLY A 733 -14.67 3.84 16.00
N VAL A 734 -15.61 4.50 15.32
CA VAL A 734 -17.07 4.41 15.58
C VAL A 734 -17.81 3.71 14.45
N GLY A 735 -17.59 4.15 13.20
CA GLY A 735 -18.27 3.65 12.02
C GLY A 735 -19.76 3.99 11.97
N ILE A 736 -20.51 3.22 11.17
CA ILE A 736 -21.96 3.27 11.04
C ILE A 736 -22.55 2.17 11.92
N ARG A 737 -23.52 2.53 12.75
CA ARG A 737 -24.23 1.60 13.60
C ARG A 737 -25.54 1.18 12.97
N PRO A 738 -25.92 -0.12 13.06
CA PRO A 738 -27.21 -0.56 12.53
C PRO A 738 -28.36 0.06 13.32
N THR A 739 -29.46 0.41 12.61
CA THR A 739 -30.73 0.80 13.23
C THR A 739 -31.49 -0.43 13.77
N VAL A 740 -31.24 -1.61 13.16
CA VAL A 740 -31.77 -2.91 13.55
C VAL A 740 -30.61 -3.88 13.81
N PRO A 741 -30.06 -3.92 15.03
CA PRO A 741 -28.97 -4.83 15.36
C PRO A 741 -29.39 -6.30 15.24
N VAL A 742 -28.54 -7.10 14.59
CA VAL A 742 -28.71 -8.56 14.44
C VAL A 742 -27.34 -9.23 14.52
N SER A 743 -27.27 -10.32 15.26
CA SER A 743 -26.09 -11.19 15.31
C SER A 743 -26.44 -12.55 14.74
N ARG A 744 -25.46 -13.18 14.10
CA ARG A 744 -25.58 -14.57 13.62
C ARG A 744 -25.48 -15.53 14.80
N THR A 745 -26.04 -16.74 14.62
CA THR A 745 -25.93 -17.84 15.58
C THR A 745 -25.30 -19.07 14.93
N VAL A 746 -24.65 -19.93 15.74
CA VAL A 746 -24.13 -21.22 15.27
C VAL A 746 -25.25 -22.10 14.75
N GLU A 747 -26.40 -22.05 15.40
CA GLU A 747 -27.61 -22.78 14.99
C GLU A 747 -28.14 -22.29 13.64
N GLY A 748 -28.16 -20.98 13.41
CA GLY A 748 -28.56 -20.38 12.14
C GLY A 748 -27.64 -20.83 11.00
N ILE A 749 -26.32 -20.75 11.20
CA ILE A 749 -25.32 -21.21 10.23
C ILE A 749 -25.47 -22.72 9.95
N THR A 750 -25.67 -23.55 11.00
CA THR A 750 -25.84 -24.98 10.88
C THR A 750 -27.10 -25.34 10.06
N ALA A 751 -28.15 -24.55 10.20
CA ALA A 751 -29.38 -24.69 9.46
C ALA A 751 -29.36 -24.08 8.05
N GLY A 752 -28.26 -23.48 7.63
CA GLY A 752 -28.15 -22.79 6.34
C GLY A 752 -28.97 -21.50 6.24
N ARG A 753 -29.29 -20.87 7.38
CA ARG A 753 -30.07 -19.63 7.46
C ARG A 753 -29.12 -18.39 7.42
N ASP A 754 -29.59 -17.34 6.77
CA ASP A 754 -28.99 -15.99 6.85
C ASP A 754 -29.89 -15.09 7.71
N GLU A 755 -29.62 -15.06 9.01
CA GLU A 755 -30.43 -14.36 10.01
C GLU A 755 -30.47 -12.86 9.78
N LEU A 756 -29.44 -12.29 9.13
CA LEU A 756 -29.41 -10.88 8.77
C LEU A 756 -30.39 -10.59 7.63
N LEU A 757 -30.43 -11.45 6.59
CA LEU A 757 -31.39 -11.32 5.50
C LEU A 757 -32.83 -11.61 5.97
N GLU A 758 -33.03 -12.63 6.82
CA GLU A 758 -34.36 -12.93 7.41
C GLU A 758 -34.88 -11.70 8.17
N ARG A 759 -34.03 -11.06 8.98
CA ARG A 759 -34.43 -9.86 9.72
C ARG A 759 -34.70 -8.67 8.81
N ALA A 760 -33.88 -8.47 7.76
CA ALA A 760 -34.12 -7.42 6.77
C ALA A 760 -35.47 -7.60 6.07
N VAL A 761 -35.83 -8.83 5.67
CA VAL A 761 -37.14 -9.15 5.11
C VAL A 761 -38.28 -8.88 6.12
N ALA A 762 -38.11 -9.31 7.37
CA ALA A 762 -39.12 -9.10 8.43
C ALA A 762 -39.39 -7.60 8.63
N VAL A 763 -38.35 -6.77 8.69
CA VAL A 763 -38.45 -5.28 8.80
C VAL A 763 -39.27 -4.71 7.63
N LEU A 764 -39.06 -5.20 6.40
CA LEU A 764 -39.75 -4.70 5.21
C LEU A 764 -41.20 -5.17 5.09
N THR A 765 -41.53 -6.30 5.69
CA THR A 765 -42.88 -6.93 5.64
C THR A 765 -43.73 -6.67 6.87
N GLY A 766 -43.21 -5.91 7.85
CA GLY A 766 -43.96 -5.52 9.07
C GLY A 766 -44.01 -6.61 10.14
N GLY A 767 -43.00 -7.53 10.15
CA GLY A 767 -42.84 -8.64 11.09
C GLY A 767 -41.93 -8.31 12.28
#